data_075bff9609d850ed29ddccef8494e95c
#
_entry.id   075bff9609d850ed29ddccef8494e95c
#
_cell.length_a   1.000
_cell.length_b   1.000
_cell.length_c   1.000
_cell.angle_alpha   90.00
_cell.angle_beta   90.00
_cell.angle_gamma   90.00
#
_symmetry.space_group_name_H-M   'P 1'
#
loop_
_entity.id
_entity.type
_entity.pdbx_description
1 polymer ?
#
loop_
_entity_poly.entity_id
_entity_poly.type
_entity_poly.pdbx_seq_one_letter_code
_entity_poly.pdbx_strand_id
1 'polypeptide(L)'
;MSYFKNVSLAIGCGAFAAMAFASTVNVDVSEEHQVIRGFGGMVHNEWQGGGGLSDADAKIAFGTGEGTIGLNTLRIPVYANSGSFNKEVNAAKSAKKYAGDDFILYATPWTSPYAGANQHISSSNYQKYVDHLNSFTAYMKEQGVPLYAISISNEPDWCGEWACWSADEIYNFTKGYADQMRKNGTKVISTESFRYDKNLYNKVLNDASALKNWDILGAHFYASDRNTQDNFFEYKLADQKGIERWMTEHYTESQGSGNDWRTIRNTGDQANQNKRDTVNAMDVGYEIHRAMVVGNFNQYTWWYIRRCYGLIMEKDFGNKLQVPQNEIGKISKRGYVMSQFARFVRPGAVRVGATAKPEANLFASAYKSAGGDSVIVVLVNRDYKNSKTVTVKVQGADVQTFRMYTTSEAKNAKDEGEIEVKNGEVTITMDAGNTNNKDCIVTLVGVGTPADPVPREPFGGKVVELPGKIEAENFDVPGTGKENKTYDDADSENHACTDEGKTAECNDYREGTGVDVYKKATGYVVGHNQEGEWLEYTVNVKEAGDYSMVASVATDNSTAGFSLSVDGNTVAEVPVSGTSWDEFTDVKAIVPLPAGEHILRMTVTGSWFDVDYFVFSNGSSQCTEEPCNPDFLGARFDAGQSPVAYGIYDVTGMFLGRIEAAGLADVRAKTAGLVRNGGMFIAKPLRGGKMFRFSVTK
;
A
#
# COMPACT_ATOMS: atom_id res chain seq x y z
N MET A 1 -90.74 11.64 -13.01
CA MET A 1 -90.24 11.95 -11.63
C MET A 1 -89.38 10.88 -11.15
N SER A 2 -88.05 11.05 -11.13
CA SER A 2 -87.13 10.18 -10.44
C SER A 2 -85.87 10.98 -10.18
N TYR A 3 -85.55 11.14 -8.90
CA TYR A 3 -84.37 11.85 -8.35
C TYR A 3 -83.18 10.93 -8.44
N PHE A 4 -82.13 11.28 -9.15
CA PHE A 4 -80.80 10.72 -8.97
C PHE A 4 -79.98 11.62 -8.05
N LYS A 5 -79.61 11.09 -6.91
CA LYS A 5 -78.62 11.66 -5.97
C LYS A 5 -77.23 11.40 -6.48
N ASN A 6 -76.46 12.46 -6.76
CA ASN A 6 -75.04 12.38 -7.00
C ASN A 6 -74.32 12.13 -5.66
N VAL A 7 -73.56 11.01 -5.56
CA VAL A 7 -72.62 10.76 -4.50
C VAL A 7 -71.24 11.07 -5.07
N SER A 8 -70.65 12.20 -4.63
CA SER A 8 -69.27 12.52 -4.92
C SER A 8 -68.34 11.72 -4.01
N LEU A 9 -67.58 10.80 -4.62
CA LEU A 9 -66.51 10.08 -3.96
C LEU A 9 -65.26 10.94 -3.92
N ALA A 10 -64.92 11.50 -2.77
CA ALA A 10 -63.61 12.20 -2.57
C ALA A 10 -62.51 11.15 -2.41
N ILE A 11 -61.71 10.98 -3.48
CA ILE A 11 -60.46 10.21 -3.41
C ILE A 11 -59.43 11.08 -2.71
N GLY A 12 -59.15 10.80 -1.45
CA GLY A 12 -58.03 11.38 -0.71
C GLY A 12 -56.71 10.86 -1.30
N CYS A 13 -56.00 11.72 -2.03
CA CYS A 13 -54.59 11.47 -2.32
C CYS A 13 -53.79 11.52 -1.03
N GLY A 14 -53.60 10.33 -0.41
CA GLY A 14 -52.59 10.18 0.61
C GLY A 14 -51.20 10.35 -0.04
N ALA A 15 -50.50 11.41 0.30
CA ALA A 15 -49.10 11.55 -0.03
C ALA A 15 -48.33 10.45 0.72
N PHE A 16 -48.00 9.39 0.00
CA PHE A 16 -46.99 8.49 0.48
C PHE A 16 -45.67 9.27 0.49
N ALA A 17 -45.22 9.76 1.65
CA ALA A 17 -43.87 10.13 1.86
C ALA A 17 -43.02 8.87 1.62
N ALA A 18 -42.31 8.81 0.51
CA ALA A 18 -41.31 7.77 0.29
C ALA A 18 -40.27 7.91 1.44
N MET A 19 -40.30 6.96 2.37
CA MET A 19 -39.21 6.84 3.33
C MET A 19 -37.96 6.51 2.49
N ALA A 20 -37.10 7.48 2.31
CA ALA A 20 -35.77 7.23 1.76
C ALA A 20 -35.02 6.37 2.78
N PHE A 21 -34.81 5.12 2.46
CA PHE A 21 -33.94 4.25 3.27
C PHE A 21 -32.53 4.83 3.21
N ALA A 22 -31.86 4.90 4.36
CA ALA A 22 -30.46 5.31 4.42
C ALA A 22 -29.59 4.26 3.71
N SER A 23 -28.72 4.71 2.83
CA SER A 23 -27.69 3.84 2.24
C SER A 23 -26.67 3.45 3.30
N THR A 24 -26.22 2.19 3.28
CA THR A 24 -25.28 1.71 4.31
C THR A 24 -23.86 1.63 3.75
N VAL A 25 -22.91 2.18 4.51
CA VAL A 25 -21.47 2.01 4.33
C VAL A 25 -20.95 1.13 5.46
N ASN A 26 -20.62 -0.10 5.14
CA ASN A 26 -19.92 -0.98 6.07
C ASN A 26 -18.43 -0.66 5.98
N VAL A 27 -17.79 -0.40 7.12
CA VAL A 27 -16.34 -0.17 7.26
C VAL A 27 -15.78 -1.31 8.07
N ASP A 28 -14.78 -2.00 7.53
CA ASP A 28 -14.02 -3.04 8.21
C ASP A 28 -12.56 -2.60 8.34
N VAL A 29 -12.14 -2.27 9.57
CA VAL A 29 -10.77 -1.78 9.81
C VAL A 29 -9.73 -2.89 9.79
N SER A 30 -10.14 -4.16 9.76
CA SER A 30 -9.25 -5.31 9.65
C SER A 30 -8.88 -5.62 8.19
N GLU A 31 -9.74 -5.25 7.23
CA GLU A 31 -9.44 -5.36 5.79
C GLU A 31 -8.48 -4.25 5.35
N GLU A 32 -7.19 -4.48 5.47
CA GLU A 32 -6.15 -3.50 5.16
C GLU A 32 -5.77 -3.51 3.68
N HIS A 33 -5.64 -2.32 3.10
CA HIS A 33 -5.14 -2.08 1.76
C HIS A 33 -3.84 -1.26 1.79
N GLN A 34 -3.65 -0.35 0.82
CA GLN A 34 -2.42 0.44 0.72
C GLN A 34 -2.24 1.43 1.89
N VAL A 35 -0.97 1.65 2.25
CA VAL A 35 -0.56 2.73 3.15
C VAL A 35 -0.57 4.06 2.39
N ILE A 36 -1.21 5.07 2.95
CA ILE A 36 -1.28 6.41 2.37
C ILE A 36 0.00 7.19 2.70
N ARG A 37 0.62 7.77 1.67
CA ARG A 37 1.77 8.67 1.83
C ARG A 37 1.35 10.12 1.97
N GLY A 38 0.15 10.46 1.52
CA GLY A 38 -0.45 11.76 1.72
C GLY A 38 -0.90 12.45 0.44
N PHE A 39 -1.05 13.77 0.57
CA PHE A 39 -1.59 14.64 -0.45
C PHE A 39 -0.68 15.84 -0.65
N GLY A 40 -0.55 16.29 -1.89
CA GLY A 40 0.42 17.32 -2.20
C GLY A 40 0.02 18.28 -3.30
N GLY A 41 0.98 19.12 -3.62
CA GLY A 41 0.88 20.02 -4.76
C GLY A 41 2.25 20.41 -5.30
N MET A 42 2.23 20.99 -6.48
CA MET A 42 3.40 21.42 -7.23
C MET A 42 3.72 22.89 -7.00
N VAL A 43 5.00 23.20 -6.95
CA VAL A 43 5.57 24.57 -7.08
C VAL A 43 6.61 24.57 -8.17
N HIS A 44 6.57 25.56 -9.05
CA HIS A 44 7.57 25.84 -10.07
C HIS A 44 7.80 27.34 -10.19
N ASN A 45 8.80 27.85 -9.53
CA ASN A 45 9.00 29.29 -9.37
C ASN A 45 9.08 30.04 -10.70
N GLU A 46 9.82 29.51 -11.70
CA GLU A 46 9.92 30.15 -13.02
C GLU A 46 8.58 30.26 -13.73
N TRP A 47 7.78 29.18 -13.72
CA TRP A 47 6.47 29.18 -14.42
C TRP A 47 5.39 29.89 -13.64
N GLN A 48 5.64 30.24 -12.39
CA GLN A 48 4.76 31.06 -11.55
C GLN A 48 5.18 32.54 -11.49
N GLY A 49 6.03 32.99 -12.42
CA GLY A 49 6.47 34.39 -12.52
C GLY A 49 7.34 34.86 -11.35
N GLY A 50 8.10 33.95 -10.73
CA GLY A 50 8.95 34.23 -9.59
C GLY A 50 8.22 34.29 -8.24
N GLY A 51 6.88 34.10 -8.23
CA GLY A 51 6.07 34.25 -7.02
C GLY A 51 6.01 33.00 -6.13
N GLY A 52 6.45 31.84 -6.61
CA GLY A 52 6.57 30.58 -5.86
C GLY A 52 5.53 30.32 -4.79
N LEU A 53 5.97 29.78 -3.66
CA LEU A 53 5.17 29.57 -2.46
C LEU A 53 5.75 30.45 -1.32
N SER A 54 5.01 31.45 -0.87
CA SER A 54 5.39 32.25 0.29
C SER A 54 5.25 31.45 1.60
N ASP A 55 5.86 31.94 2.70
CA ASP A 55 5.70 31.32 4.04
C ASP A 55 4.22 31.34 4.49
N ALA A 56 3.46 32.40 4.15
CA ALA A 56 2.03 32.48 4.45
C ALA A 56 1.22 31.44 3.66
N ASP A 57 1.50 31.29 2.35
CA ASP A 57 0.86 30.27 1.53
C ASP A 57 1.21 28.85 2.00
N ALA A 58 2.48 28.64 2.39
CA ALA A 58 2.94 27.36 2.94
C ALA A 58 2.21 27.01 4.24
N LYS A 59 1.97 27.99 5.12
CA LYS A 59 1.16 27.80 6.32
C LYS A 59 -0.26 27.36 6.00
N ILE A 60 -0.90 27.98 5.02
CA ILE A 60 -2.24 27.60 4.57
C ILE A 60 -2.23 26.21 3.93
N ALA A 61 -1.26 25.93 3.07
CA ALA A 61 -1.19 24.67 2.33
C ALA A 61 -0.85 23.48 3.22
N PHE A 62 0.15 23.59 4.09
CA PHE A 62 0.74 22.48 4.85
C PHE A 62 0.32 22.43 6.33
N GLY A 63 -0.30 23.46 6.87
CA GLY A 63 -0.89 23.42 8.20
C GLY A 63 -2.05 22.42 8.29
N THR A 64 -2.29 21.85 9.48
CA THR A 64 -3.34 20.83 9.73
C THR A 64 -4.54 21.38 10.50
N GLY A 65 -4.48 22.62 10.98
CA GLY A 65 -5.54 23.28 11.74
C GLY A 65 -6.73 23.74 10.88
N GLU A 66 -7.69 24.38 11.51
CA GLU A 66 -8.79 25.02 10.82
C GLU A 66 -8.29 26.12 9.87
N GLY A 67 -8.92 26.25 8.71
CA GLY A 67 -8.50 27.21 7.68
C GLY A 67 -7.22 26.83 6.92
N THR A 68 -6.80 25.57 7.00
CA THR A 68 -5.66 25.05 6.24
C THR A 68 -6.05 23.85 5.38
N ILE A 69 -5.18 23.47 4.43
CA ILE A 69 -5.46 22.36 3.50
C ILE A 69 -4.95 21.01 4.06
N GLY A 70 -3.85 21.00 4.81
CA GLY A 70 -3.28 19.79 5.40
C GLY A 70 -2.34 19.00 4.49
N LEU A 71 -1.79 19.62 3.43
CA LEU A 71 -0.82 18.94 2.57
C LEU A 71 0.43 18.51 3.37
N ASN A 72 1.04 17.43 2.93
CA ASN A 72 2.33 16.99 3.45
C ASN A 72 3.38 16.77 2.37
N THR A 73 2.97 16.75 1.11
CA THR A 73 3.85 16.44 -0.03
C THR A 73 4.03 17.68 -0.91
N LEU A 74 5.30 17.99 -1.22
CA LEU A 74 5.67 19.04 -2.17
C LEU A 74 6.43 18.43 -3.35
N ARG A 75 5.94 18.68 -4.57
CA ARG A 75 6.64 18.39 -5.82
C ARG A 75 7.36 19.64 -6.32
N ILE A 76 8.61 19.48 -6.75
CA ILE A 76 9.43 20.57 -7.30
C ILE A 76 10.11 20.13 -8.60
N PRO A 77 10.55 21.08 -9.47
CA PRO A 77 11.31 20.73 -10.66
C PRO A 77 12.78 20.39 -10.36
N VAL A 78 13.36 19.49 -11.15
CA VAL A 78 14.80 19.42 -11.36
C VAL A 78 15.15 20.25 -12.57
N TYR A 79 15.80 21.38 -12.36
CA TYR A 79 16.21 22.26 -13.45
C TYR A 79 17.36 21.67 -14.28
N ALA A 80 17.28 21.80 -15.60
CA ALA A 80 18.38 21.42 -16.50
C ALA A 80 19.67 22.23 -16.23
N ASN A 81 19.55 23.49 -15.82
CA ASN A 81 20.68 24.34 -15.41
C ASN A 81 20.88 24.24 -13.89
N SER A 82 22.03 23.71 -13.47
CA SER A 82 22.39 23.60 -12.04
C SER A 82 22.47 24.96 -11.31
N GLY A 83 22.70 26.07 -12.01
CA GLY A 83 22.60 27.40 -11.43
C GLY A 83 21.20 27.79 -10.95
N SER A 84 20.18 27.04 -11.34
CA SER A 84 18.77 27.23 -10.93
C SER A 84 18.33 26.33 -9.79
N PHE A 85 19.15 25.46 -9.25
CA PHE A 85 18.79 24.50 -8.20
C PHE A 85 18.25 25.15 -6.92
N ASN A 86 18.63 26.38 -6.65
CA ASN A 86 18.24 27.14 -5.47
C ASN A 86 16.78 27.66 -5.50
N LYS A 87 16.12 27.67 -6.66
CA LYS A 87 14.86 28.40 -6.86
C LYS A 87 13.72 27.91 -5.98
N GLU A 88 13.68 26.59 -5.67
CA GLU A 88 12.60 26.00 -4.87
C GLU A 88 12.98 25.76 -3.39
N VAL A 89 14.22 26.08 -2.99
CA VAL A 89 14.71 25.82 -1.61
C VAL A 89 13.86 26.49 -0.54
N ASN A 90 13.49 27.77 -0.75
CA ASN A 90 12.69 28.52 0.23
C ASN A 90 11.27 27.94 0.34
N ALA A 91 10.65 27.58 -0.78
CA ALA A 91 9.34 26.94 -0.80
C ALA A 91 9.39 25.60 -0.05
N ALA A 92 10.41 24.77 -0.28
CA ALA A 92 10.62 23.50 0.39
C ALA A 92 10.85 23.66 1.90
N LYS A 93 11.64 24.66 2.32
CA LYS A 93 11.84 24.97 3.76
C LYS A 93 10.56 25.41 4.44
N SER A 94 9.78 26.28 3.79
CA SER A 94 8.51 26.74 4.33
C SER A 94 7.48 25.61 4.41
N ALA A 95 7.39 24.77 3.39
CA ALA A 95 6.53 23.58 3.40
C ALA A 95 6.91 22.64 4.55
N LYS A 96 8.20 22.29 4.68
CA LYS A 96 8.72 21.43 5.76
C LYS A 96 8.41 22.00 7.15
N LYS A 97 8.53 23.31 7.34
CA LYS A 97 8.23 23.98 8.61
C LYS A 97 6.79 23.72 9.11
N TYR A 98 5.81 23.69 8.20
CA TYR A 98 4.40 23.53 8.55
C TYR A 98 3.88 22.11 8.45
N ALA A 99 4.45 21.27 7.59
CA ALA A 99 4.13 19.85 7.52
C ALA A 99 4.82 19.01 8.62
N GLY A 100 5.94 19.54 9.18
CA GLY A 100 6.69 18.84 10.25
C GLY A 100 7.32 17.53 9.74
N ASP A 101 7.27 16.51 10.58
CA ASP A 101 7.86 15.18 10.32
C ASP A 101 7.15 14.41 9.20
N ASP A 102 5.90 14.76 8.91
CA ASP A 102 5.13 14.20 7.79
C ASP A 102 5.61 14.67 6.42
N PHE A 103 6.55 15.61 6.34
CA PHE A 103 6.94 16.26 5.09
C PHE A 103 7.62 15.31 4.11
N ILE A 104 7.07 15.25 2.92
CA ILE A 104 7.61 14.54 1.75
C ILE A 104 7.97 15.56 0.68
N LEU A 105 9.25 15.61 0.27
CA LEU A 105 9.73 16.39 -0.85
C LEU A 105 10.15 15.44 -1.98
N TYR A 106 9.59 15.62 -3.17
CA TYR A 106 10.07 14.92 -4.35
C TYR A 106 10.25 15.84 -5.55
N ALA A 107 11.06 15.42 -6.49
CA ALA A 107 11.41 16.24 -7.64
C ALA A 107 11.35 15.49 -8.96
N THR A 108 11.03 16.24 -10.01
CA THR A 108 10.83 15.72 -11.37
C THR A 108 11.58 16.57 -12.39
N PRO A 109 12.35 15.97 -13.31
CA PRO A 109 12.94 16.67 -14.46
C PRO A 109 11.99 16.67 -15.66
N TRP A 110 11.72 17.85 -16.24
CA TRP A 110 10.99 18.02 -17.52
C TRP A 110 11.92 17.93 -18.72
N THR A 111 13.08 18.56 -18.58
CA THR A 111 14.19 18.56 -19.52
C THR A 111 15.49 18.34 -18.75
N SER A 112 16.58 18.14 -19.47
CA SER A 112 17.89 17.95 -18.87
C SER A 112 18.97 18.66 -19.70
N PRO A 113 20.23 18.76 -19.24
CA PRO A 113 21.34 19.25 -20.06
C PRO A 113 21.60 18.39 -21.30
N TYR A 114 20.98 17.19 -21.40
CA TYR A 114 21.23 16.19 -22.43
C TYR A 114 20.04 15.94 -23.36
N ALA A 115 18.86 16.46 -23.03
CA ALA A 115 17.67 16.41 -23.86
C ALA A 115 16.69 17.53 -23.45
N GLY A 116 16.37 18.38 -24.41
CA GLY A 116 15.28 19.36 -24.32
C GLY A 116 13.97 18.77 -24.81
N ALA A 117 13.00 19.67 -25.07
CA ALA A 117 11.73 19.31 -25.68
C ALA A 117 11.94 18.57 -27.01
N ASN A 118 11.14 17.52 -27.22
CA ASN A 118 11.17 16.71 -28.44
C ASN A 118 12.49 15.95 -28.69
N GLN A 119 13.28 15.71 -27.65
CA GLN A 119 14.55 15.01 -27.75
C GLN A 119 14.61 13.82 -26.80
N HIS A 120 15.27 12.75 -27.24
CA HIS A 120 15.62 11.58 -26.42
C HIS A 120 17.01 11.77 -25.79
N ILE A 121 17.18 11.30 -24.56
CA ILE A 121 18.51 11.21 -23.96
C ILE A 121 19.25 10.03 -24.59
N SER A 122 20.35 10.32 -25.29
CA SER A 122 21.21 9.25 -25.84
C SER A 122 21.71 8.34 -24.71
N SER A 123 21.74 7.03 -24.92
CA SER A 123 22.26 6.06 -23.95
C SER A 123 23.69 6.34 -23.52
N SER A 124 24.51 6.96 -24.38
CA SER A 124 25.87 7.42 -24.04
C SER A 124 25.89 8.56 -22.97
N ASN A 125 24.76 9.19 -22.72
CA ASN A 125 24.60 10.25 -21.73
C ASN A 125 23.87 9.78 -20.44
N TYR A 126 23.43 8.51 -20.35
CA TYR A 126 22.69 8.02 -19.18
C TYR A 126 23.45 8.21 -17.86
N GLN A 127 24.75 7.92 -17.84
CA GLN A 127 25.57 8.17 -16.64
C GLN A 127 25.63 9.64 -16.26
N LYS A 128 25.84 10.53 -17.22
CA LYS A 128 25.87 11.97 -16.98
C LYS A 128 24.50 12.50 -16.50
N TYR A 129 23.43 11.90 -16.97
CA TYR A 129 22.08 12.23 -16.53
C TYR A 129 21.88 11.84 -15.06
N VAL A 130 22.26 10.62 -14.66
CA VAL A 130 22.27 10.21 -13.26
C VAL A 130 23.12 11.14 -12.39
N ASP A 131 24.32 11.52 -12.86
CA ASP A 131 25.20 12.43 -12.14
C ASP A 131 24.57 13.81 -11.95
N HIS A 132 23.82 14.31 -12.96
CA HIS A 132 23.06 15.57 -12.85
C HIS A 132 21.95 15.46 -11.80
N LEU A 133 21.13 14.38 -11.81
CA LEU A 133 20.09 14.15 -10.83
C LEU A 133 20.66 14.00 -9.41
N ASN A 134 21.76 13.28 -9.26
CA ASN A 134 22.45 13.13 -7.98
C ASN A 134 23.07 14.45 -7.47
N SER A 135 23.53 15.32 -8.36
CA SER A 135 24.02 16.65 -7.96
C SER A 135 22.89 17.52 -7.40
N PHE A 136 21.68 17.43 -7.98
CA PHE A 136 20.49 18.10 -7.46
C PHE A 136 20.08 17.55 -6.10
N THR A 137 20.00 16.22 -5.93
CA THR A 137 19.63 15.62 -4.64
C THR A 137 20.65 15.94 -3.55
N ALA A 138 21.94 15.96 -3.86
CA ALA A 138 22.99 16.39 -2.94
C ALA A 138 22.83 17.85 -2.53
N TYR A 139 22.61 18.73 -3.52
CA TYR A 139 22.39 20.15 -3.28
C TYR A 139 21.20 20.39 -2.32
N MET A 140 20.06 19.77 -2.58
CA MET A 140 18.87 19.93 -1.73
C MET A 140 19.11 19.40 -0.31
N LYS A 141 19.86 18.30 -0.18
CA LYS A 141 20.28 17.77 1.12
C LYS A 141 21.16 18.76 1.89
N GLU A 142 22.13 19.37 1.24
CA GLU A 142 23.00 20.42 1.82
C GLU A 142 22.18 21.66 2.25
N GLN A 143 21.11 21.98 1.52
CA GLN A 143 20.18 23.05 1.90
C GLN A 143 19.27 22.71 3.09
N GLY A 144 19.33 21.50 3.67
CA GLY A 144 18.52 21.03 4.79
C GLY A 144 17.11 20.56 4.41
N VAL A 145 16.85 20.35 3.13
CA VAL A 145 15.60 19.83 2.57
C VAL A 145 15.87 18.62 1.66
N PRO A 146 16.32 17.48 2.24
CA PRO A 146 16.61 16.29 1.46
C PRO A 146 15.36 15.80 0.73
N LEU A 147 15.55 15.29 -0.48
CA LEU A 147 14.48 14.67 -1.24
C LEU A 147 14.14 13.29 -0.66
N TYR A 148 12.86 13.01 -0.48
CA TYR A 148 12.36 11.67 -0.25
C TYR A 148 12.46 10.80 -1.52
N ALA A 149 12.10 11.38 -2.68
CA ALA A 149 12.13 10.67 -3.95
C ALA A 149 12.51 11.60 -5.12
N ILE A 150 13.01 11.01 -6.19
CA ILE A 150 13.29 11.69 -7.46
C ILE A 150 12.76 10.86 -8.63
N SER A 151 12.10 11.52 -9.57
CA SER A 151 11.57 10.90 -10.78
C SER A 151 12.63 10.76 -11.87
N ILE A 152 12.48 9.74 -12.70
CA ILE A 152 13.31 9.57 -13.90
C ILE A 152 12.99 10.65 -14.94
N SER A 153 11.72 10.95 -15.20
CA SER A 153 11.32 11.96 -16.18
C SER A 153 9.83 12.30 -16.07
N ASN A 154 9.50 13.58 -16.33
CA ASN A 154 8.14 14.02 -16.59
C ASN A 154 7.67 13.54 -17.97
N GLU A 155 6.43 13.08 -18.05
CA GLU A 155 5.61 12.86 -19.26
C GLU A 155 6.38 12.36 -20.51
N PRO A 156 7.01 11.20 -20.44
CA PRO A 156 7.81 10.67 -21.56
C PRO A 156 6.99 10.43 -22.84
N ASP A 157 5.66 10.32 -22.69
CA ASP A 157 4.66 10.13 -23.75
C ASP A 157 4.07 11.47 -24.25
N TRP A 158 4.53 12.64 -23.73
CA TRP A 158 4.18 13.98 -24.21
C TRP A 158 5.43 14.68 -24.78
N CYS A 159 5.96 14.11 -25.85
CA CYS A 159 7.23 14.51 -26.45
C CYS A 159 7.30 15.93 -27.00
N GLY A 160 6.18 16.56 -27.31
CA GLY A 160 6.15 17.90 -27.93
C GLY A 160 6.73 19.01 -27.04
N GLU A 161 6.69 18.84 -25.73
CA GLU A 161 7.08 19.87 -24.76
C GLU A 161 8.26 19.45 -23.87
N TRP A 162 8.44 18.12 -23.65
CA TRP A 162 9.39 17.57 -22.71
C TRP A 162 10.40 16.60 -23.35
N ALA A 163 11.32 16.08 -22.55
CA ALA A 163 12.25 15.04 -23.00
C ALA A 163 11.48 13.73 -23.24
N CYS A 164 11.72 13.12 -24.40
CA CYS A 164 11.05 11.89 -24.84
C CYS A 164 11.73 10.64 -24.29
N TRP A 165 10.92 9.62 -23.95
CA TRP A 165 11.40 8.29 -23.63
C TRP A 165 10.46 7.23 -24.19
N SER A 166 10.98 6.27 -24.93
CA SER A 166 10.28 5.05 -25.31
C SER A 166 10.26 4.05 -24.16
N ALA A 167 9.37 3.07 -24.20
CA ALA A 167 9.33 1.98 -23.21
C ALA A 167 10.66 1.21 -23.11
N ASP A 168 11.38 1.06 -24.23
CA ASP A 168 12.68 0.39 -24.25
C ASP A 168 13.79 1.23 -23.62
N GLU A 169 13.77 2.53 -23.82
CA GLU A 169 14.72 3.45 -23.17
C GLU A 169 14.47 3.51 -21.67
N ILE A 170 13.20 3.59 -21.24
CA ILE A 170 12.80 3.53 -19.83
C ILE A 170 13.32 2.24 -19.19
N TYR A 171 13.09 1.10 -19.85
CA TYR A 171 13.55 -0.19 -19.35
C TYR A 171 15.07 -0.26 -19.25
N ASN A 172 15.81 0.13 -20.31
CA ASN A 172 17.26 0.05 -20.36
C ASN A 172 17.90 1.00 -19.33
N PHE A 173 17.37 2.22 -19.18
CA PHE A 173 17.81 3.17 -18.17
C PHE A 173 17.53 2.63 -16.77
N THR A 174 16.32 2.16 -16.52
CA THR A 174 15.94 1.61 -15.22
C THR A 174 16.84 0.46 -14.80
N LYS A 175 17.05 -0.50 -15.71
CA LYS A 175 17.84 -1.69 -15.42
C LYS A 175 19.31 -1.40 -15.18
N GLY A 176 19.88 -0.46 -15.93
CA GLY A 176 21.33 -0.20 -15.92
C GLY A 176 21.78 0.95 -15.02
N TYR A 177 20.89 1.90 -14.70
CA TYR A 177 21.32 3.17 -14.14
C TYR A 177 20.47 3.69 -12.97
N ALA A 178 19.16 3.37 -12.90
CA ALA A 178 18.26 4.01 -11.94
C ALA A 178 18.64 3.75 -10.47
N ASP A 179 19.22 2.61 -10.14
CA ASP A 179 19.70 2.31 -8.78
C ASP A 179 20.72 3.34 -8.27
N GLN A 180 21.54 3.89 -9.16
CA GLN A 180 22.54 4.91 -8.82
C GLN A 180 21.91 6.25 -8.39
N MET A 181 20.63 6.50 -8.72
CA MET A 181 19.88 7.69 -8.27
C MET A 181 19.63 7.68 -6.76
N ARG A 182 19.80 6.54 -6.08
CA ARG A 182 19.69 6.39 -4.62
C ARG A 182 20.89 6.91 -3.82
N LYS A 183 21.93 7.40 -4.49
CA LYS A 183 23.22 7.75 -3.89
C LYS A 183 23.12 8.66 -2.65
N ASN A 184 22.14 9.57 -2.60
CA ASN A 184 21.97 10.51 -1.49
C ASN A 184 20.86 10.09 -0.49
N GLY A 185 20.40 8.81 -0.54
CA GLY A 185 19.31 8.28 0.28
C GLY A 185 17.92 8.57 -0.29
N THR A 186 17.84 8.90 -1.59
CA THR A 186 16.61 9.27 -2.30
C THR A 186 15.98 8.03 -2.93
N LYS A 187 14.67 7.85 -2.83
CA LYS A 187 13.92 6.82 -3.55
C LYS A 187 13.77 7.17 -5.03
N VAL A 188 13.54 6.16 -5.87
CA VAL A 188 13.36 6.32 -7.30
C VAL A 188 11.89 6.19 -7.67
N ILE A 189 11.35 7.28 -8.28
CA ILE A 189 10.06 7.24 -8.98
C ILE A 189 10.33 6.86 -10.44
N SER A 190 9.49 6.03 -11.04
CA SER A 190 9.51 5.74 -12.48
C SER A 190 9.46 7.02 -13.32
N THR A 191 9.41 6.91 -14.63
CA THR A 191 8.91 8.01 -15.47
C THR A 191 7.43 8.24 -15.17
N GLU A 192 6.97 9.49 -15.25
CA GLU A 192 5.61 9.90 -14.95
C GLU A 192 4.82 10.07 -16.25
N SER A 193 4.10 9.02 -16.69
CA SER A 193 3.30 9.07 -17.92
C SER A 193 2.19 10.11 -17.83
N PHE A 194 2.03 10.93 -18.88
CA PHE A 194 0.97 11.93 -19.02
C PHE A 194 -0.45 11.35 -18.90
N ARG A 195 -0.67 10.15 -19.48
CA ARG A 195 -1.97 9.49 -19.55
C ARG A 195 -2.07 8.17 -18.80
N TYR A 196 -1.14 7.92 -17.87
CA TYR A 196 -1.05 6.64 -17.19
C TYR A 196 -0.99 5.47 -18.20
N ASP A 197 -0.16 5.60 -19.24
CA ASP A 197 0.03 4.56 -20.25
C ASP A 197 0.83 3.39 -19.66
N LYS A 198 0.13 2.30 -19.35
CA LYS A 198 0.68 1.09 -18.75
C LYS A 198 1.77 0.45 -19.62
N ASN A 199 1.75 0.67 -20.95
CA ASN A 199 2.77 0.10 -21.85
C ASN A 199 4.19 0.61 -21.54
N LEU A 200 4.31 1.82 -20.98
CA LEU A 200 5.61 2.37 -20.58
C LEU A 200 6.23 1.61 -19.41
N TYR A 201 5.41 0.97 -18.57
CA TYR A 201 5.82 0.32 -17.32
C TYR A 201 5.92 -1.20 -17.43
N ASN A 202 5.09 -1.83 -18.29
CA ASN A 202 4.93 -3.28 -18.38
C ASN A 202 6.26 -4.04 -18.49
N LYS A 203 7.23 -3.50 -19.26
CA LYS A 203 8.51 -4.17 -19.48
C LYS A 203 9.37 -4.19 -18.20
N VAL A 204 9.32 -3.13 -17.40
CA VAL A 204 10.02 -3.05 -16.12
C VAL A 204 9.35 -3.93 -15.08
N LEU A 205 8.02 -3.87 -14.98
CA LEU A 205 7.25 -4.67 -14.02
C LEU A 205 7.41 -6.19 -14.23
N ASN A 206 7.63 -6.63 -15.49
CA ASN A 206 7.83 -8.03 -15.84
C ASN A 206 9.30 -8.51 -15.72
N ASP A 207 10.22 -7.64 -15.28
CA ASP A 207 11.61 -8.02 -15.04
C ASP A 207 12.03 -7.62 -13.61
N ALA A 208 12.10 -8.59 -12.72
CA ALA A 208 12.48 -8.37 -11.31
C ALA A 208 13.84 -7.66 -11.18
N SER A 209 14.80 -7.90 -12.10
CA SER A 209 16.11 -7.23 -12.09
C SER A 209 16.05 -5.74 -12.46
N ALA A 210 15.02 -5.32 -13.17
CA ALA A 210 14.75 -3.91 -13.46
C ALA A 210 13.82 -3.31 -12.39
N LEU A 211 12.76 -4.02 -12.00
CA LEU A 211 11.74 -3.54 -11.05
C LEU A 211 12.33 -3.15 -9.70
N LYS A 212 13.29 -3.91 -9.19
CA LYS A 212 13.99 -3.58 -7.92
C LYS A 212 14.63 -2.18 -7.90
N ASN A 213 14.80 -1.55 -9.07
CA ASN A 213 15.38 -0.21 -9.21
C ASN A 213 14.32 0.90 -9.20
N TRP A 214 13.03 0.57 -9.11
CA TRP A 214 11.96 1.49 -8.80
C TRP A 214 11.46 1.26 -7.37
N ASP A 215 11.18 2.33 -6.65
CA ASP A 215 10.48 2.30 -5.37
C ASP A 215 9.01 2.70 -5.54
N ILE A 216 8.73 3.52 -6.55
CA ILE A 216 7.44 4.16 -6.78
C ILE A 216 7.15 4.21 -8.27
N LEU A 217 5.93 3.86 -8.65
CA LEU A 217 5.39 4.10 -9.99
C LEU A 217 4.65 5.43 -9.99
N GLY A 218 5.17 6.42 -10.70
CA GLY A 218 4.54 7.73 -10.86
C GLY A 218 3.67 7.81 -12.11
N ALA A 219 2.54 8.53 -12.05
CA ALA A 219 1.65 8.72 -13.19
C ALA A 219 0.84 10.01 -13.08
N HIS A 220 0.41 10.56 -14.23
CA HIS A 220 -0.53 11.67 -14.34
C HIS A 220 -1.90 11.21 -14.84
N PHE A 221 -2.93 11.99 -14.58
CA PHE A 221 -4.32 11.61 -14.88
C PHE A 221 -4.98 12.45 -15.97
N TYR A 222 -4.22 13.01 -16.91
CA TYR A 222 -4.76 13.89 -17.96
C TYR A 222 -5.69 13.23 -18.99
N ALA A 223 -5.99 11.93 -18.83
CA ALA A 223 -7.01 11.24 -19.60
C ALA A 223 -8.15 10.67 -18.74
N SER A 224 -8.16 10.94 -17.42
CA SER A 224 -9.18 10.42 -16.49
C SER A 224 -10.58 10.93 -16.81
N ASP A 225 -10.70 12.17 -17.28
CA ASP A 225 -11.93 12.84 -17.66
C ASP A 225 -12.58 12.24 -18.92
N ARG A 226 -11.78 11.67 -19.82
CA ARG A 226 -12.21 11.00 -21.05
C ARG A 226 -12.62 9.55 -20.83
N ASN A 227 -12.17 8.96 -19.73
CA ASN A 227 -12.44 7.59 -19.32
C ASN A 227 -13.46 7.60 -18.18
N THR A 228 -14.73 7.45 -18.50
CA THR A 228 -15.82 7.31 -17.52
C THR A 228 -15.76 5.95 -16.79
N GLN A 229 -14.87 5.06 -17.20
CA GLN A 229 -14.73 3.70 -16.67
C GLN A 229 -13.59 3.62 -15.65
N ASP A 230 -13.77 2.81 -14.65
CA ASP A 230 -12.81 2.60 -13.57
C ASP A 230 -11.51 1.93 -14.06
N ASN A 231 -11.55 1.22 -15.20
CA ASN A 231 -10.39 0.59 -15.84
C ASN A 231 -9.22 1.55 -16.14
N PHE A 232 -9.44 2.86 -16.20
CA PHE A 232 -8.35 3.83 -16.31
C PHE A 232 -7.44 3.77 -15.09
N PHE A 233 -8.00 3.62 -13.89
CA PHE A 233 -7.26 3.61 -12.62
C PHE A 233 -6.67 2.24 -12.30
N GLU A 234 -7.29 1.15 -12.76
CA GLU A 234 -6.86 -0.21 -12.51
C GLU A 234 -5.51 -0.54 -13.15
N TYR A 235 -4.67 -1.25 -12.43
CA TYR A 235 -3.43 -1.80 -12.98
C TYR A 235 -3.04 -3.09 -12.26
N LYS A 236 -3.70 -4.20 -12.63
CA LYS A 236 -3.50 -5.52 -12.01
C LYS A 236 -2.03 -5.96 -11.93
N LEU A 237 -1.24 -5.73 -12.98
CA LEU A 237 0.18 -6.07 -12.95
C LEU A 237 0.94 -5.31 -11.85
N ALA A 238 0.62 -4.03 -11.64
CA ALA A 238 1.24 -3.24 -10.56
C ALA A 238 0.76 -3.71 -9.17
N ASP A 239 -0.52 -4.13 -9.06
CA ASP A 239 -1.07 -4.73 -7.82
C ASP A 239 -0.33 -6.02 -7.48
N GLN A 240 -0.17 -6.94 -8.44
CA GLN A 240 0.57 -8.20 -8.29
C GLN A 240 2.04 -8.01 -7.89
N LYS A 241 2.65 -6.89 -8.30
CA LYS A 241 4.04 -6.58 -7.94
C LYS A 241 4.18 -5.79 -6.63
N GLY A 242 3.07 -5.39 -6.02
CA GLY A 242 3.06 -4.63 -4.78
C GLY A 242 3.77 -3.28 -4.84
N ILE A 243 3.97 -2.71 -6.05
CA ILE A 243 4.68 -1.45 -6.21
C ILE A 243 3.83 -0.27 -5.74
N GLU A 244 4.42 0.60 -4.93
CA GLU A 244 3.80 1.85 -4.49
C GLU A 244 3.49 2.76 -5.68
N ARG A 245 2.28 3.35 -5.74
CA ARG A 245 1.82 4.21 -6.86
C ARG A 245 1.50 5.61 -6.39
N TRP A 246 2.03 6.60 -7.11
CA TRP A 246 1.78 8.01 -6.85
C TRP A 246 1.13 8.68 -8.06
N MET A 247 0.02 9.35 -7.84
CA MET A 247 -0.52 10.32 -8.79
C MET A 247 0.26 11.62 -8.61
N THR A 248 1.19 11.88 -9.50
CA THR A 248 2.22 12.91 -9.32
C THR A 248 1.84 14.25 -9.93
N GLU A 249 0.83 14.28 -10.79
CA GLU A 249 0.32 15.50 -11.40
C GLU A 249 -1.08 15.34 -12.00
N HIS A 250 -1.96 16.26 -11.71
CA HIS A 250 -3.17 16.52 -12.48
C HIS A 250 -3.68 17.94 -12.23
N TYR A 251 -4.20 18.58 -13.26
CA TYR A 251 -5.02 19.77 -13.17
C TYR A 251 -6.02 19.78 -14.33
N THR A 252 -6.94 20.72 -14.31
CA THR A 252 -7.88 20.91 -15.41
C THR A 252 -7.29 21.86 -16.44
N GLU A 253 -7.18 21.40 -17.67
CA GLU A 253 -6.74 22.23 -18.81
C GLU A 253 -7.76 23.29 -19.18
N SER A 254 -9.00 23.13 -18.75
CA SER A 254 -10.04 24.10 -19.06
C SER A 254 -9.90 25.34 -18.19
N GLN A 255 -10.41 26.41 -18.71
CA GLN A 255 -10.43 27.75 -18.16
C GLN A 255 -11.26 27.90 -16.86
N GLY A 256 -11.40 26.81 -16.09
CA GLY A 256 -12.15 26.79 -14.84
C GLY A 256 -11.34 27.33 -13.66
N SER A 257 -11.96 28.21 -12.88
CA SER A 257 -11.41 28.70 -11.62
C SER A 257 -11.26 27.57 -10.59
N GLY A 258 -10.28 27.68 -9.70
CA GLY A 258 -10.18 26.83 -8.51
C GLY A 258 -11.42 26.87 -7.62
N ASN A 259 -12.24 27.91 -7.76
CA ASN A 259 -13.51 28.07 -7.04
C ASN A 259 -14.72 27.46 -7.74
N ASP A 260 -14.58 26.96 -8.98
CA ASP A 260 -15.71 26.33 -9.67
C ASP A 260 -16.09 25.02 -9.00
N TRP A 261 -17.23 25.00 -8.35
CA TRP A 261 -17.78 23.80 -7.73
C TRP A 261 -18.28 22.81 -8.76
N ARG A 262 -19.11 23.30 -9.70
CA ARG A 262 -19.52 22.61 -10.91
C ARG A 262 -19.56 23.61 -12.07
N THR A 263 -18.95 23.27 -13.16
CA THR A 263 -19.11 24.02 -14.40
C THR A 263 -20.47 23.64 -14.99
N ILE A 264 -21.52 24.37 -14.61
CA ILE A 264 -22.80 24.32 -15.34
C ILE A 264 -22.54 25.08 -16.63
N ARG A 265 -22.16 24.41 -17.70
CA ARG A 265 -22.24 24.98 -19.02
C ARG A 265 -23.72 25.16 -19.31
N ASN A 266 -24.15 26.41 -19.41
CA ASN A 266 -25.47 26.86 -19.88
C ASN A 266 -25.70 26.55 -21.37
N THR A 267 -25.22 25.41 -21.84
CA THR A 267 -25.57 24.88 -23.16
C THR A 267 -26.61 23.81 -22.90
N GLY A 268 -27.83 23.99 -23.32
CA GLY A 268 -28.98 23.10 -23.17
C GLY A 268 -28.79 21.69 -23.71
N ASP A 269 -27.59 21.23 -23.77
CA ASP A 269 -27.13 19.96 -24.30
C ASP A 269 -26.63 19.05 -23.17
N GLN A 270 -27.57 18.33 -22.55
CA GLN A 270 -27.25 17.33 -21.54
C GLN A 270 -26.36 16.18 -22.10
N ALA A 271 -26.33 15.97 -23.40
CA ALA A 271 -25.47 14.98 -24.06
C ALA A 271 -24.00 15.34 -23.99
N ASN A 272 -23.64 16.62 -23.84
CA ASN A 272 -22.26 17.07 -23.67
C ASN A 272 -21.79 17.11 -22.23
N GLN A 273 -22.60 16.79 -21.24
CA GLN A 273 -22.15 16.61 -19.85
C GLN A 273 -21.16 15.43 -19.68
N ASN A 274 -21.12 14.50 -20.62
CA ASN A 274 -20.19 13.38 -20.67
C ASN A 274 -18.88 13.68 -21.44
N LYS A 275 -18.77 14.87 -22.05
CA LYS A 275 -17.55 15.35 -22.72
C LYS A 275 -16.94 16.49 -21.91
N ARG A 276 -16.53 16.20 -20.67
CA ARG A 276 -15.92 17.21 -19.82
C ARG A 276 -14.42 17.16 -19.96
N ASP A 277 -13.86 18.20 -20.52
CA ASP A 277 -12.43 18.54 -20.44
C ASP A 277 -12.14 19.33 -19.15
N THR A 278 -13.02 19.28 -18.13
CA THR A 278 -12.91 20.12 -16.93
C THR A 278 -13.15 19.32 -15.68
N VAL A 279 -12.11 19.15 -14.89
CA VAL A 279 -12.21 18.65 -13.53
C VAL A 279 -12.49 19.84 -12.59
N ASN A 280 -13.73 20.07 -12.21
CA ASN A 280 -14.11 21.06 -11.22
C ASN A 280 -13.85 20.56 -9.79
N ALA A 281 -14.13 21.35 -8.76
CA ALA A 281 -13.82 20.97 -7.38
C ALA A 281 -14.48 19.65 -6.96
N MET A 282 -15.75 19.41 -7.34
CA MET A 282 -16.45 18.17 -7.03
C MET A 282 -15.82 16.96 -7.72
N ASP A 283 -15.39 17.13 -8.97
CA ASP A 283 -14.76 16.05 -9.74
C ASP A 283 -13.37 15.68 -9.17
N VAL A 284 -12.63 16.66 -8.61
CA VAL A 284 -11.36 16.37 -7.89
C VAL A 284 -11.60 15.41 -6.72
N GLY A 285 -12.63 15.63 -5.91
CA GLY A 285 -12.94 14.73 -4.79
C GLY A 285 -13.30 13.31 -5.25
N TYR A 286 -14.03 13.20 -6.34
CA TYR A 286 -14.34 11.91 -6.95
C TYR A 286 -13.10 11.23 -7.57
N GLU A 287 -12.23 12.00 -8.20
CA GLU A 287 -10.97 11.47 -8.74
C GLU A 287 -10.03 10.95 -7.64
N ILE A 288 -9.90 11.69 -6.53
CA ILE A 288 -9.14 11.22 -5.37
C ILE A 288 -9.72 9.88 -4.86
N HIS A 289 -11.07 9.79 -4.74
CA HIS A 289 -11.71 8.54 -4.36
C HIS A 289 -11.33 7.39 -5.31
N ARG A 290 -11.45 7.60 -6.63
CA ARG A 290 -11.11 6.56 -7.63
C ARG A 290 -9.62 6.20 -7.60
N ALA A 291 -8.73 7.18 -7.45
CA ALA A 291 -7.31 6.93 -7.31
C ALA A 291 -7.02 6.01 -6.11
N MET A 292 -7.61 6.31 -4.95
CA MET A 292 -7.35 5.56 -3.72
C MET A 292 -8.03 4.18 -3.71
N VAL A 293 -9.29 4.09 -4.16
CA VAL A 293 -10.11 2.87 -4.01
C VAL A 293 -9.97 1.92 -5.20
N VAL A 294 -9.96 2.45 -6.43
CA VAL A 294 -9.88 1.64 -7.65
C VAL A 294 -8.43 1.45 -8.08
N GLY A 295 -7.63 2.51 -7.98
CA GLY A 295 -6.25 2.53 -8.44
C GLY A 295 -5.23 2.12 -7.39
N ASN A 296 -5.60 1.95 -6.13
CA ASN A 296 -4.70 1.67 -5.01
C ASN A 296 -3.49 2.63 -4.92
N PHE A 297 -3.69 3.90 -5.30
CA PHE A 297 -2.65 4.91 -5.21
C PHE A 297 -2.36 5.27 -3.75
N ASN A 298 -1.09 5.49 -3.44
CA ASN A 298 -0.62 5.81 -2.09
C ASN A 298 -0.52 7.32 -1.85
N GLN A 299 -0.49 8.12 -2.93
CA GLN A 299 -0.28 9.56 -2.88
C GLN A 299 -1.00 10.25 -4.04
N TYR A 300 -1.43 11.54 -3.82
CA TYR A 300 -2.11 12.36 -4.83
C TYR A 300 -1.58 13.79 -4.80
N THR A 301 -1.03 14.30 -5.93
CA THR A 301 -0.45 15.64 -6.08
C THR A 301 -1.20 16.47 -7.11
N TRP A 302 -1.65 17.66 -6.71
CA TRP A 302 -2.31 18.63 -7.58
C TRP A 302 -1.29 19.57 -8.25
N TRP A 303 -1.57 20.02 -9.45
CA TRP A 303 -0.82 20.99 -10.23
C TRP A 303 -1.60 22.29 -10.36
N TYR A 304 -1.30 23.40 -9.73
CA TYR A 304 -0.33 23.81 -8.70
C TYR A 304 -0.98 23.99 -7.32
N ILE A 305 -0.15 24.16 -6.25
CA ILE A 305 -0.66 24.67 -4.96
C ILE A 305 -1.29 26.05 -5.16
N ARG A 306 -0.59 26.95 -5.84
CA ARG A 306 -0.99 28.34 -6.04
C ARG A 306 -1.08 28.69 -7.52
N ARG A 307 -2.30 28.89 -8.01
CA ARG A 307 -2.64 29.30 -9.38
C ARG A 307 -4.12 29.70 -9.43
N CYS A 308 -4.59 30.27 -10.58
CA CYS A 308 -6.04 30.54 -10.80
C CYS A 308 -6.91 29.29 -10.70
N TYR A 309 -6.37 28.11 -11.01
CA TYR A 309 -6.97 26.79 -10.84
C TYR A 309 -6.33 25.98 -9.69
N GLY A 310 -5.54 26.61 -8.87
CA GLY A 310 -4.79 25.99 -7.77
C GLY A 310 -5.64 25.69 -6.53
N LEU A 311 -4.99 25.13 -5.52
CA LEU A 311 -5.57 24.89 -4.20
C LEU A 311 -5.68 26.21 -3.41
N ILE A 312 -4.78 27.16 -3.68
CA ILE A 312 -4.80 28.55 -3.22
C ILE A 312 -4.96 29.43 -4.46
N MET A 313 -5.88 30.37 -4.39
CA MET A 313 -6.22 31.25 -5.51
C MET A 313 -5.09 32.22 -5.82
N GLU A 314 -4.75 32.37 -7.09
CA GLU A 314 -3.80 33.32 -7.63
C GLU A 314 -4.38 33.93 -8.91
N LYS A 315 -3.86 35.10 -9.32
CA LYS A 315 -4.18 35.67 -10.62
C LYS A 315 -3.77 34.73 -11.76
N ASP A 316 -4.51 34.79 -12.85
CA ASP A 316 -4.12 34.12 -14.09
C ASP A 316 -3.02 34.90 -14.81
N PHE A 317 -1.83 34.32 -14.93
CA PHE A 317 -0.69 34.93 -15.64
C PHE A 317 -0.93 35.03 -17.17
N GLY A 318 -1.86 34.24 -17.71
CA GLY A 318 -2.27 34.32 -19.12
C GLY A 318 -3.42 35.32 -19.39
N ASN A 319 -3.94 35.97 -18.36
CA ASN A 319 -5.09 36.87 -18.39
C ASN A 319 -6.36 36.25 -19.02
N LYS A 320 -6.48 34.93 -19.08
CA LYS A 320 -7.63 34.22 -19.63
C LYS A 320 -8.77 34.09 -18.61
N LEU A 321 -8.41 34.09 -17.32
CA LEU A 321 -9.35 33.95 -16.22
C LEU A 321 -9.26 35.15 -15.27
N GLN A 322 -10.37 35.80 -15.02
CA GLN A 322 -10.45 36.91 -14.06
C GLN A 322 -10.69 36.35 -12.67
N VAL A 323 -9.66 36.36 -11.81
CA VAL A 323 -9.79 36.06 -10.40
C VAL A 323 -10.02 37.35 -9.62
N PRO A 324 -11.09 37.45 -8.82
CA PRO A 324 -11.33 38.63 -8.01
C PRO A 324 -10.17 38.89 -7.05
N GLN A 325 -9.72 40.14 -6.94
CA GLN A 325 -8.58 40.53 -6.12
C GLN A 325 -8.76 40.11 -4.64
N ASN A 326 -9.98 40.14 -4.14
CA ASN A 326 -10.30 39.73 -2.77
C ASN A 326 -10.28 38.23 -2.53
N GLU A 327 -10.14 37.40 -3.56
CA GLU A 327 -9.99 35.93 -3.47
C GLU A 327 -8.52 35.47 -3.55
N ILE A 328 -7.64 36.31 -4.04
CA ILE A 328 -6.21 36.00 -4.14
C ILE A 328 -5.63 35.68 -2.75
N GLY A 329 -4.89 34.57 -2.65
CA GLY A 329 -4.30 34.07 -1.40
C GLY A 329 -5.26 33.29 -0.50
N LYS A 330 -6.54 33.13 -0.90
CA LYS A 330 -7.49 32.31 -0.17
C LYS A 330 -7.50 30.86 -0.69
N ILE A 331 -7.90 29.95 0.19
CA ILE A 331 -8.15 28.55 -0.19
C ILE A 331 -9.31 28.52 -1.21
N SER A 332 -9.09 27.86 -2.33
CA SER A 332 -10.12 27.62 -3.35
C SER A 332 -11.07 26.48 -2.94
N LYS A 333 -12.17 26.32 -3.67
CA LYS A 333 -13.06 25.15 -3.49
C LYS A 333 -12.31 23.84 -3.69
N ARG A 334 -11.36 23.77 -4.65
CA ARG A 334 -10.47 22.60 -4.82
C ARG A 334 -9.57 22.38 -3.61
N GLY A 335 -9.06 23.46 -3.02
CA GLY A 335 -8.29 23.38 -1.77
C GLY A 335 -9.13 22.83 -0.61
N TYR A 336 -10.37 23.26 -0.47
CA TYR A 336 -11.26 22.71 0.55
C TYR A 336 -11.68 21.26 0.29
N VAL A 337 -11.83 20.86 -0.97
CA VAL A 337 -12.05 19.45 -1.34
C VAL A 337 -10.80 18.62 -1.00
N MET A 338 -9.62 19.09 -1.36
CA MET A 338 -8.36 18.44 -0.99
C MET A 338 -8.24 18.28 0.53
N SER A 339 -8.65 19.29 1.30
CA SER A 339 -8.58 19.27 2.76
C SER A 339 -9.48 18.21 3.41
N GLN A 340 -10.56 17.77 2.74
CA GLN A 340 -11.41 16.68 3.21
C GLN A 340 -10.65 15.33 3.29
N PHE A 341 -9.58 15.20 2.53
CA PHE A 341 -8.67 14.07 2.60
C PHE A 341 -7.41 14.43 3.37
N ALA A 342 -6.68 15.45 2.92
CA ALA A 342 -5.32 15.75 3.38
C ALA A 342 -5.20 16.10 4.87
N ARG A 343 -6.19 16.77 5.45
CA ARG A 343 -6.16 17.12 6.89
C ARG A 343 -6.32 15.92 7.80
N PHE A 344 -7.03 14.89 7.36
CA PHE A 344 -7.50 13.80 8.20
C PHE A 344 -6.82 12.47 7.86
N VAL A 345 -6.61 12.18 6.59
CA VAL A 345 -5.91 10.98 6.12
C VAL A 345 -4.41 11.27 6.05
N ARG A 346 -3.75 11.18 7.21
CA ARG A 346 -2.35 11.56 7.38
C ARG A 346 -1.39 10.47 6.88
N PRO A 347 -0.11 10.81 6.64
CA PRO A 347 0.93 9.83 6.27
C PRO A 347 0.96 8.64 7.23
N GLY A 348 1.07 7.44 6.65
CA GLY A 348 1.03 6.20 7.42
C GLY A 348 -0.38 5.68 7.71
N ALA A 349 -1.45 6.46 7.44
CA ALA A 349 -2.79 5.92 7.48
C ALA A 349 -2.94 4.77 6.47
N VAL A 350 -3.71 3.76 6.84
CA VAL A 350 -3.98 2.60 5.99
C VAL A 350 -5.42 2.70 5.47
N ARG A 351 -5.61 2.59 4.15
CA ARG A 351 -6.96 2.43 3.63
C ARG A 351 -7.51 1.08 4.09
N VAL A 352 -8.77 1.07 4.54
CA VAL A 352 -9.42 -0.14 5.05
C VAL A 352 -10.67 -0.48 4.23
N GLY A 353 -11.23 -1.67 4.44
CA GLY A 353 -12.43 -2.12 3.78
C GLY A 353 -13.59 -1.15 3.98
N ALA A 354 -14.30 -0.84 2.90
CA ALA A 354 -15.50 -0.01 2.94
C ALA A 354 -16.41 -0.31 1.75
N THR A 355 -17.73 -0.17 1.94
CA THR A 355 -18.67 -0.22 0.82
C THR A 355 -18.42 0.97 -0.11
N ALA A 356 -17.58 0.77 -1.13
CA ALA A 356 -17.06 1.84 -1.98
C ALA A 356 -18.12 2.64 -2.73
N LYS A 357 -19.24 2.01 -3.11
CA LYS A 357 -20.36 2.62 -3.84
C LYS A 357 -21.71 2.13 -3.28
N PRO A 358 -22.15 2.64 -2.13
CA PRO A 358 -23.37 2.18 -1.48
C PRO A 358 -24.66 2.42 -2.28
N GLU A 359 -24.65 3.43 -3.14
CA GLU A 359 -25.72 3.68 -4.13
C GLU A 359 -25.23 4.50 -5.31
N ALA A 360 -26.10 4.77 -6.29
CA ALA A 360 -25.78 5.61 -7.44
C ALA A 360 -25.37 7.02 -7.00
N ASN A 361 -24.21 7.51 -7.52
CA ASN A 361 -23.65 8.83 -7.24
C ASN A 361 -23.20 9.06 -5.77
N LEU A 362 -23.16 8.02 -4.95
CA LEU A 362 -22.60 8.05 -3.60
C LEU A 362 -21.39 7.11 -3.53
N PHE A 363 -20.27 7.65 -3.07
CA PHE A 363 -19.00 6.92 -2.97
C PHE A 363 -18.43 7.09 -1.58
N ALA A 364 -17.77 6.05 -1.07
CA ALA A 364 -17.15 6.06 0.25
C ALA A 364 -15.76 5.44 0.22
N SER A 365 -14.89 5.95 1.04
CA SER A 365 -13.58 5.35 1.37
C SER A 365 -13.33 5.49 2.86
N ALA A 366 -12.65 4.51 3.44
CA ALA A 366 -12.33 4.53 4.87
C ALA A 366 -10.83 4.28 5.09
N TYR A 367 -10.34 4.84 6.17
CA TYR A 367 -8.93 4.78 6.56
C TYR A 367 -8.84 4.64 8.07
N LYS A 368 -7.79 3.96 8.54
CA LYS A 368 -7.36 4.04 9.94
C LYS A 368 -6.05 4.82 10.02
N SER A 369 -5.86 5.59 11.10
CA SER A 369 -4.60 6.30 11.36
C SER A 369 -3.43 5.33 11.48
N ALA A 370 -2.19 5.83 11.33
CA ALA A 370 -0.99 5.04 11.53
C ALA A 370 -0.90 4.37 12.90
N GLY A 371 -1.46 5.02 13.94
CA GLY A 371 -1.54 4.48 15.30
C GLY A 371 -2.76 3.58 15.55
N GLY A 372 -3.67 3.46 14.58
CA GLY A 372 -4.92 2.71 14.74
C GLY A 372 -5.97 3.35 15.65
N ASP A 373 -5.69 4.55 16.17
CA ASP A 373 -6.51 5.26 17.16
C ASP A 373 -7.63 6.12 16.55
N SER A 374 -7.71 6.19 15.25
CA SER A 374 -8.71 6.98 14.53
C SER A 374 -9.21 6.26 13.28
N VAL A 375 -10.51 6.33 13.06
CA VAL A 375 -11.19 5.88 11.83
C VAL A 375 -11.67 7.09 11.07
N ILE A 376 -11.28 7.23 9.80
CA ILE A 376 -11.67 8.32 8.93
C ILE A 376 -12.53 7.76 7.80
N VAL A 377 -13.72 8.32 7.58
CA VAL A 377 -14.61 7.94 6.48
C VAL A 377 -14.86 9.15 5.61
N VAL A 378 -14.52 9.07 4.33
CA VAL A 378 -14.78 10.13 3.35
C VAL A 378 -15.91 9.70 2.42
N LEU A 379 -16.98 10.49 2.40
CA LEU A 379 -18.19 10.28 1.62
C LEU A 379 -18.28 11.34 0.53
N VAL A 380 -18.49 10.91 -0.72
CA VAL A 380 -18.61 11.80 -1.89
C VAL A 380 -19.98 11.63 -2.51
N ASN A 381 -20.87 12.60 -2.29
CA ASN A 381 -22.16 12.67 -2.94
C ASN A 381 -22.06 13.48 -4.24
N ARG A 382 -22.17 12.84 -5.39
CA ARG A 382 -22.20 13.46 -6.72
C ARG A 382 -23.60 13.75 -7.26
N ASP A 383 -24.64 13.44 -6.48
CA ASP A 383 -26.02 13.73 -6.87
C ASP A 383 -26.37 15.19 -6.53
N TYR A 384 -26.30 16.06 -7.53
CA TYR A 384 -26.60 17.48 -7.34
C TYR A 384 -28.07 17.76 -7.05
N LYS A 385 -28.97 16.79 -7.30
CA LYS A 385 -30.42 16.94 -7.09
C LYS A 385 -30.88 16.49 -5.71
N ASN A 386 -30.19 15.47 -5.13
CA ASN A 386 -30.66 14.83 -3.94
C ASN A 386 -29.56 14.78 -2.85
N SER A 387 -29.91 15.22 -1.65
CA SER A 387 -29.13 14.93 -0.45
C SER A 387 -29.18 13.42 -0.17
N LYS A 388 -28.14 12.90 0.46
CA LYS A 388 -28.06 11.48 0.83
C LYS A 388 -28.15 11.34 2.34
N THR A 389 -28.89 10.34 2.78
CA THR A 389 -28.85 9.86 4.16
C THR A 389 -28.05 8.57 4.19
N VAL A 390 -27.02 8.52 5.03
CA VAL A 390 -26.02 7.44 5.04
C VAL A 390 -25.86 6.92 6.46
N THR A 391 -25.99 5.61 6.61
CA THR A 391 -25.62 4.92 7.85
C THR A 391 -24.21 4.31 7.67
N VAL A 392 -23.27 4.75 8.49
CA VAL A 392 -21.92 4.18 8.53
C VAL A 392 -21.86 3.21 9.70
N LYS A 393 -21.45 1.97 9.42
CA LYS A 393 -21.25 0.90 10.40
C LYS A 393 -19.77 0.59 10.45
N VAL A 394 -19.17 0.67 11.64
CA VAL A 394 -17.74 0.38 11.84
C VAL A 394 -17.58 -0.94 12.57
N GLN A 395 -16.79 -1.82 11.98
CA GLN A 395 -16.38 -3.10 12.52
C GLN A 395 -14.86 -3.08 12.78
N GLY A 396 -14.42 -3.72 13.85
CA GLY A 396 -12.99 -3.83 14.20
C GLY A 396 -12.41 -2.60 14.89
N ALA A 397 -13.24 -1.59 15.24
CA ALA A 397 -12.85 -0.46 16.11
C ALA A 397 -14.04 -0.01 16.93
N ASP A 398 -13.78 0.40 18.17
CA ASP A 398 -14.78 0.98 19.08
C ASP A 398 -14.73 2.51 18.96
N VAL A 399 -15.58 3.04 18.06
CA VAL A 399 -15.73 4.48 17.83
C VAL A 399 -16.95 4.97 18.56
N GLN A 400 -16.79 5.91 19.50
CA GLN A 400 -17.89 6.44 20.31
C GLN A 400 -18.53 7.69 19.69
N THR A 401 -17.72 8.50 18.99
CA THR A 401 -18.18 9.72 18.31
C THR A 401 -17.47 9.90 16.99
N PHE A 402 -18.18 10.50 16.05
CA PHE A 402 -17.57 11.06 14.82
C PHE A 402 -17.71 12.57 14.82
N ARG A 403 -16.62 13.28 14.51
CA ARG A 403 -16.68 14.69 14.14
C ARG A 403 -16.84 14.82 12.64
N MET A 404 -17.83 15.59 12.21
CA MET A 404 -18.22 15.70 10.81
C MET A 404 -17.74 17.02 10.18
N TYR A 405 -17.14 16.93 9.00
CA TYR A 405 -16.71 18.08 8.21
C TYR A 405 -17.34 18.03 6.81
N THR A 406 -17.88 19.16 6.34
CA THR A 406 -18.57 19.23 5.05
C THR A 406 -17.95 20.26 4.12
N THR A 407 -17.68 19.87 2.88
CA THR A 407 -17.34 20.78 1.77
C THR A 407 -18.39 20.66 0.68
N SER A 408 -18.92 21.80 0.24
CA SER A 408 -19.89 21.94 -0.84
C SER A 408 -19.72 23.28 -1.55
N GLU A 409 -20.58 23.60 -2.49
CA GLU A 409 -20.63 24.96 -3.05
C GLU A 409 -20.83 26.03 -1.95
N ALA A 410 -21.65 25.75 -0.93
CA ALA A 410 -21.97 26.67 0.14
C ALA A 410 -21.07 26.53 1.38
N LYS A 411 -20.41 25.41 1.56
CA LYS A 411 -19.62 25.08 2.77
C LYS A 411 -18.14 24.89 2.43
N ASN A 412 -17.25 25.29 3.32
CA ASN A 412 -15.79 25.26 3.17
C ASN A 412 -15.16 24.47 4.31
N ALA A 413 -15.09 23.16 4.18
CA ALA A 413 -14.63 22.23 5.22
C ALA A 413 -15.26 22.58 6.60
N LYS A 414 -16.56 22.90 6.55
CA LYS A 414 -17.31 23.34 7.73
C LYS A 414 -17.35 22.24 8.77
N ASP A 415 -16.93 22.56 9.97
CA ASP A 415 -17.12 21.71 11.13
C ASP A 415 -18.60 21.69 11.55
N GLU A 416 -19.23 20.54 11.44
CA GLU A 416 -20.65 20.33 11.79
C GLU A 416 -20.81 19.81 13.24
N GLY A 417 -19.72 19.61 13.96
CA GLY A 417 -19.70 19.11 15.32
C GLY A 417 -19.58 17.59 15.45
N GLU A 418 -19.80 17.11 16.65
CA GLU A 418 -19.70 15.68 17.00
C GLU A 418 -21.08 14.99 16.90
N ILE A 419 -21.04 13.74 16.50
CA ILE A 419 -22.20 12.87 16.35
C ILE A 419 -21.92 11.59 17.11
N GLU A 420 -22.80 11.22 18.04
CA GLU A 420 -22.70 10.00 18.84
C GLU A 420 -22.89 8.74 17.96
N VAL A 421 -22.04 7.76 18.15
CA VAL A 421 -22.17 6.42 17.56
C VAL A 421 -23.00 5.54 18.49
N LYS A 422 -24.00 4.84 17.96
CA LYS A 422 -24.86 3.95 18.72
C LYS A 422 -24.79 2.54 18.15
N ASN A 423 -24.40 1.59 18.99
CA ASN A 423 -24.26 0.18 18.58
C ASN A 423 -23.34 0.01 17.35
N GLY A 424 -22.23 0.76 17.29
CA GLY A 424 -21.29 0.74 16.15
C GLY A 424 -21.80 1.42 14.88
N GLU A 425 -22.92 2.16 14.93
CA GLU A 425 -23.55 2.79 13.79
C GLU A 425 -23.75 4.30 14.01
N VAL A 426 -23.58 5.08 12.95
CA VAL A 426 -23.95 6.50 12.90
C VAL A 426 -24.73 6.76 11.62
N THR A 427 -25.86 7.47 11.73
CA THR A 427 -26.62 7.91 10.55
C THR A 427 -26.53 9.41 10.40
N ILE A 428 -26.10 9.85 9.23
CA ILE A 428 -25.96 11.28 8.89
C ILE A 428 -26.77 11.65 7.67
N THR A 429 -27.09 12.92 7.55
CA THR A 429 -27.59 13.50 6.29
C THR A 429 -26.47 14.37 5.68
N MET A 430 -26.07 14.06 4.46
CA MET A 430 -25.13 14.85 3.69
C MET A 430 -25.81 16.12 3.16
N ASP A 431 -25.79 17.16 3.99
CA ASP A 431 -26.41 18.47 3.67
C ASP A 431 -25.40 19.45 3.07
N ALA A 432 -25.58 19.75 1.80
CA ALA A 432 -24.75 20.73 1.09
C ALA A 432 -24.97 22.19 1.52
N GLY A 433 -25.98 22.49 2.33
CA GLY A 433 -26.33 23.86 2.68
C GLY A 433 -26.83 24.73 1.50
N ASN A 434 -27.21 24.10 0.38
CA ASN A 434 -27.68 24.77 -0.83
C ASN A 434 -28.96 24.10 -1.29
N THR A 435 -29.96 24.94 -1.70
CA THR A 435 -31.24 24.43 -2.18
C THR A 435 -31.18 23.89 -3.61
N ASN A 436 -30.28 24.41 -4.43
CA ASN A 436 -30.19 24.10 -5.86
C ASN A 436 -29.10 23.03 -6.17
N ASN A 437 -28.17 22.83 -5.26
CA ASN A 437 -27.01 21.94 -5.45
C ASN A 437 -26.80 21.11 -4.21
N LYS A 438 -27.07 19.81 -4.29
CA LYS A 438 -27.05 18.89 -3.15
C LYS A 438 -25.77 18.08 -3.02
N ASP A 439 -24.91 18.14 -4.02
CA ASP A 439 -23.64 17.42 -3.98
C ASP A 439 -22.66 18.04 -2.96
N CYS A 440 -21.95 17.18 -2.25
CA CYS A 440 -20.99 17.58 -1.23
C CYS A 440 -20.03 16.43 -0.90
N ILE A 441 -18.95 16.78 -0.22
CA ILE A 441 -18.01 15.83 0.35
C ILE A 441 -18.08 15.96 1.87
N VAL A 442 -18.22 14.84 2.55
CA VAL A 442 -18.27 14.76 4.00
C VAL A 442 -17.16 13.87 4.50
N THR A 443 -16.40 14.37 5.48
CA THR A 443 -15.42 13.57 6.20
C THR A 443 -15.87 13.38 7.64
N LEU A 444 -15.95 12.13 8.07
CA LEU A 444 -16.18 11.72 9.44
C LEU A 444 -14.84 11.32 10.06
N VAL A 445 -14.51 11.89 11.20
CA VAL A 445 -13.29 11.58 11.95
C VAL A 445 -13.70 11.03 13.30
N GLY A 446 -13.53 9.73 13.48
CA GLY A 446 -13.84 9.04 14.72
C GLY A 446 -12.55 8.75 15.49
N VAL A 447 -12.54 9.15 16.77
CA VAL A 447 -11.53 8.67 17.71
C VAL A 447 -12.05 7.37 18.28
N GLY A 448 -11.33 6.30 18.05
CA GLY A 448 -11.68 4.96 18.50
C GLY A 448 -10.48 4.33 19.21
N THR A 449 -10.74 3.50 20.21
CA THR A 449 -9.74 2.51 20.60
C THR A 449 -9.81 1.38 19.58
N PRO A 450 -8.66 0.88 19.07
CA PRO A 450 -8.67 -0.39 18.36
C PRO A 450 -9.44 -1.41 19.21
N ALA A 451 -10.34 -2.18 18.62
CA ALA A 451 -10.86 -3.34 19.32
C ALA A 451 -9.67 -4.16 19.80
N ASP A 452 -9.72 -4.68 21.01
CA ASP A 452 -8.67 -5.59 21.47
C ASP A 452 -8.43 -6.63 20.37
N PRO A 453 -7.19 -6.81 19.94
CA PRO A 453 -6.92 -7.74 18.85
C PRO A 453 -7.47 -9.11 19.26
N VAL A 454 -8.31 -9.68 18.42
CA VAL A 454 -8.75 -11.07 18.60
C VAL A 454 -7.50 -11.92 18.44
N PRO A 455 -7.08 -12.66 19.46
CA PRO A 455 -5.91 -13.51 19.34
C PRO A 455 -6.16 -14.63 18.32
N ARG A 456 -5.10 -15.08 17.70
CA ARG A 456 -5.13 -16.30 16.89
C ARG A 456 -5.50 -17.50 17.78
N GLU A 457 -6.10 -18.51 17.20
CA GLU A 457 -6.47 -19.74 17.91
C GLU A 457 -5.95 -20.97 17.14
N PRO A 458 -5.47 -22.02 17.85
CA PRO A 458 -5.19 -23.30 17.21
C PRO A 458 -6.46 -23.82 16.52
N PHE A 459 -6.30 -24.48 15.37
CA PHE A 459 -7.45 -25.07 14.66
C PHE A 459 -8.25 -25.99 15.57
N GLY A 460 -9.57 -25.78 15.61
CA GLY A 460 -10.48 -26.51 16.50
C GLY A 460 -10.24 -26.25 17.99
N GLY A 461 -9.55 -25.15 18.36
CA GLY A 461 -9.24 -24.79 19.75
C GLY A 461 -8.25 -25.75 20.44
N LYS A 462 -7.47 -26.51 19.68
CA LYS A 462 -6.60 -27.55 20.21
C LYS A 462 -5.16 -27.41 19.71
N VAL A 463 -4.24 -27.14 20.65
CA VAL A 463 -2.80 -27.13 20.39
C VAL A 463 -2.33 -28.52 19.97
N VAL A 464 -1.52 -28.61 18.94
CA VAL A 464 -0.98 -29.88 18.46
C VAL A 464 0.22 -30.29 19.32
N GLU A 465 0.13 -31.50 19.92
CA GLU A 465 1.22 -32.05 20.72
C GLU A 465 2.30 -32.69 19.85
N LEU A 466 3.58 -32.31 20.08
CA LEU A 466 4.73 -32.92 19.42
C LEU A 466 5.59 -33.73 20.43
N PRO A 467 6.02 -34.96 20.10
CA PRO A 467 5.85 -35.67 18.81
C PRO A 467 4.39 -35.97 18.49
N GLY A 468 4.04 -35.86 17.18
CA GLY A 468 2.68 -36.03 16.71
C GLY A 468 2.50 -35.73 15.23
N LYS A 469 1.26 -35.70 14.76
CA LYS A 469 0.88 -35.38 13.37
C LYS A 469 0.20 -34.03 13.32
N ILE A 470 0.56 -33.23 12.31
CA ILE A 470 -0.11 -31.99 11.90
C ILE A 470 -0.72 -32.23 10.52
N GLU A 471 -2.02 -32.09 10.35
CA GLU A 471 -2.63 -32.04 9.04
C GLU A 471 -2.39 -30.64 8.45
N ALA A 472 -1.96 -30.57 7.20
CA ALA A 472 -1.54 -29.30 6.60
C ALA A 472 -2.67 -28.28 6.49
N GLU A 473 -3.88 -28.74 6.20
CA GLU A 473 -5.08 -27.91 6.13
C GLU A 473 -5.57 -27.39 7.49
N ASN A 474 -5.06 -27.93 8.59
CA ASN A 474 -5.43 -27.54 9.95
C ASN A 474 -4.53 -26.42 10.52
N PHE A 475 -4.14 -25.48 9.67
CA PHE A 475 -3.45 -24.27 10.14
C PHE A 475 -4.33 -23.45 11.08
N ASP A 476 -3.75 -22.66 11.95
CA ASP A 476 -4.44 -21.90 12.98
C ASP A 476 -5.54 -21.00 12.41
N VAL A 477 -6.53 -20.67 13.22
CA VAL A 477 -7.56 -19.69 12.89
C VAL A 477 -7.00 -18.29 13.11
N PRO A 478 -7.02 -17.41 12.10
CA PRO A 478 -6.50 -16.07 12.25
C PRO A 478 -7.35 -15.26 13.23
N GLY A 479 -6.67 -14.42 14.01
CA GLY A 479 -7.29 -13.34 14.74
C GLY A 479 -7.27 -12.04 13.94
N THR A 480 -7.40 -10.91 14.64
CA THR A 480 -7.29 -9.58 14.02
C THR A 480 -5.92 -8.96 14.27
N GLY A 481 -5.41 -8.20 13.29
CA GLY A 481 -4.08 -7.61 13.34
C GLY A 481 -2.99 -8.50 12.72
N LYS A 482 -1.89 -7.86 12.29
CA LYS A 482 -0.80 -8.55 11.58
C LYS A 482 -0.14 -9.66 12.40
N GLU A 483 -0.06 -9.47 13.70
CA GLU A 483 0.52 -10.41 14.66
C GLU A 483 -0.32 -11.67 14.86
N ASN A 484 -1.60 -11.61 14.52
CA ASN A 484 -2.55 -12.72 14.64
C ASN A 484 -2.89 -13.38 13.29
N LYS A 485 -2.22 -12.97 12.21
CA LYS A 485 -2.32 -13.62 10.90
C LYS A 485 -1.71 -15.02 10.99
N THR A 486 -2.34 -16.01 10.42
CA THR A 486 -1.94 -17.44 10.54
C THR A 486 -1.66 -18.10 9.20
N TYR A 487 -1.84 -17.37 8.12
CA TYR A 487 -1.55 -17.81 6.75
C TYR A 487 -1.33 -16.60 5.85
N ASP A 488 -0.71 -16.84 4.71
CA ASP A 488 -0.61 -15.94 3.57
C ASP A 488 -0.74 -16.74 2.29
N ASP A 489 -1.62 -16.29 1.43
CA ASP A 489 -1.89 -16.88 0.13
C ASP A 489 -1.71 -15.82 -0.96
N ALA A 490 -1.26 -16.21 -2.15
CA ALA A 490 -0.95 -15.28 -3.23
C ALA A 490 -2.19 -14.57 -3.77
N ASP A 491 -3.36 -15.16 -3.60
CA ASP A 491 -4.64 -14.56 -3.97
C ASP A 491 -5.75 -14.89 -2.95
N SER A 492 -6.98 -14.60 -3.26
CA SER A 492 -8.13 -14.81 -2.36
C SER A 492 -9.08 -15.91 -2.82
N GLU A 493 -8.71 -16.68 -3.85
CA GLU A 493 -9.56 -17.67 -4.48
C GLU A 493 -9.03 -19.08 -4.21
N ASN A 494 -9.87 -19.98 -3.70
CA ASN A 494 -9.53 -21.40 -3.66
C ASN A 494 -9.68 -21.98 -5.08
N HIS A 495 -8.57 -22.27 -5.74
CA HIS A 495 -8.51 -22.76 -7.12
C HIS A 495 -9.19 -24.12 -7.33
N ALA A 496 -9.31 -24.95 -6.30
CA ALA A 496 -10.14 -26.15 -6.38
C ALA A 496 -11.60 -25.84 -6.63
N CYS A 497 -12.08 -24.63 -6.27
CA CYS A 497 -13.46 -24.18 -6.46
C CYS A 497 -13.66 -23.37 -7.75
N THR A 498 -12.63 -22.80 -8.31
CA THR A 498 -12.71 -21.87 -9.46
C THR A 498 -12.15 -22.44 -10.76
N ASP A 499 -11.19 -23.36 -10.70
CA ASP A 499 -10.56 -23.95 -11.88
C ASP A 499 -11.51 -24.90 -12.63
N GLU A 500 -11.52 -24.75 -13.95
CA GLU A 500 -12.33 -25.58 -14.83
C GLU A 500 -11.88 -27.05 -14.73
N GLY A 501 -12.82 -27.93 -14.36
CA GLY A 501 -12.58 -29.36 -14.19
C GLY A 501 -12.24 -29.80 -12.75
N LYS A 502 -11.95 -28.89 -11.82
CA LYS A 502 -11.64 -29.20 -10.43
C LYS A 502 -12.78 -28.95 -9.45
N THR A 503 -13.92 -28.41 -9.89
CA THR A 503 -15.06 -28.07 -9.04
C THR A 503 -15.62 -29.22 -8.23
N ALA A 504 -15.36 -30.47 -8.62
CA ALA A 504 -15.76 -31.67 -7.84
C ALA A 504 -14.88 -31.88 -6.59
N GLU A 505 -13.73 -31.28 -6.52
CA GLU A 505 -12.77 -31.31 -5.40
C GLU A 505 -13.01 -30.13 -4.44
N CYS A 506 -13.81 -29.13 -4.86
CA CYS A 506 -14.21 -27.99 -4.04
C CYS A 506 -14.97 -28.42 -2.80
N ASN A 507 -14.68 -27.78 -1.70
CA ASN A 507 -15.34 -28.01 -0.43
C ASN A 507 -15.32 -26.72 0.41
N ASP A 508 -16.06 -26.71 1.51
CA ASP A 508 -16.16 -25.63 2.48
C ASP A 508 -15.16 -25.75 3.65
N TYR A 509 -14.19 -26.66 3.53
CA TYR A 509 -13.12 -26.78 4.53
C TYR A 509 -12.18 -25.58 4.43
N ARG A 510 -12.05 -24.81 5.48
CA ARG A 510 -11.31 -23.51 5.51
C ARG A 510 -11.95 -22.43 4.63
N GLU A 511 -13.28 -22.45 4.47
CA GLU A 511 -14.02 -21.43 3.72
C GLU A 511 -13.64 -20.01 4.16
N GLY A 512 -13.46 -19.10 3.19
CA GLY A 512 -13.14 -17.69 3.41
C GLY A 512 -11.68 -17.39 3.66
N THR A 513 -10.76 -18.39 3.64
CA THR A 513 -9.32 -18.12 3.76
C THR A 513 -8.63 -17.84 2.43
N GLY A 514 -9.19 -18.30 1.31
CA GLY A 514 -8.51 -18.28 0.00
C GLY A 514 -7.48 -19.40 -0.18
N VAL A 515 -6.97 -19.98 0.91
CA VAL A 515 -5.97 -21.07 0.83
C VAL A 515 -6.56 -22.26 0.07
N ASP A 516 -5.78 -22.78 -0.88
CA ASP A 516 -6.17 -23.86 -1.78
C ASP A 516 -6.28 -25.22 -1.07
N VAL A 517 -7.34 -25.39 -0.31
CA VAL A 517 -7.65 -26.66 0.37
C VAL A 517 -8.65 -27.46 -0.46
N TYR A 518 -8.29 -28.69 -0.82
CA TYR A 518 -9.16 -29.57 -1.59
C TYR A 518 -9.05 -31.03 -1.19
N LYS A 519 -9.97 -31.85 -1.67
CA LYS A 519 -10.12 -33.24 -1.25
C LYS A 519 -9.43 -34.20 -2.22
N LYS A 520 -8.49 -34.99 -1.72
CA LYS A 520 -7.86 -36.11 -2.41
C LYS A 520 -8.33 -37.45 -1.79
N ALA A 521 -7.83 -38.55 -2.33
CA ALA A 521 -8.16 -39.90 -1.80
C ALA A 521 -7.66 -40.10 -0.36
N THR A 522 -6.60 -39.43 0.05
CA THR A 522 -5.98 -39.51 1.39
C THR A 522 -6.67 -38.62 2.44
N GLY A 523 -7.41 -37.61 2.03
CA GLY A 523 -8.02 -36.60 2.92
C GLY A 523 -8.07 -35.25 2.29
N TYR A 524 -8.02 -34.19 3.11
CA TYR A 524 -7.80 -32.84 2.64
C TYR A 524 -6.31 -32.58 2.47
N VAL A 525 -5.96 -31.74 1.52
CA VAL A 525 -4.59 -31.33 1.24
C VAL A 525 -4.55 -29.82 0.99
N VAL A 526 -3.42 -29.20 1.20
CA VAL A 526 -3.13 -27.84 0.74
C VAL A 526 -2.31 -27.94 -0.53
N GLY A 527 -2.80 -27.34 -1.60
CA GLY A 527 -2.14 -27.38 -2.91
C GLY A 527 -2.01 -26.02 -3.56
N HIS A 528 -1.69 -26.00 -4.85
CA HIS A 528 -1.40 -24.77 -5.61
C HIS A 528 -0.35 -23.85 -4.95
N ASN A 529 0.40 -24.37 -3.98
CA ASN A 529 1.40 -23.62 -3.19
C ASN A 529 2.34 -22.81 -4.08
N GLN A 530 2.46 -21.49 -3.85
CA GLN A 530 3.31 -20.56 -4.58
C GLN A 530 4.42 -20.01 -3.67
N GLU A 531 5.58 -19.70 -4.25
CA GLU A 531 6.73 -19.17 -3.50
C GLU A 531 6.35 -17.90 -2.72
N GLY A 532 6.61 -17.92 -1.42
CA GLY A 532 6.31 -16.84 -0.49
C GLY A 532 5.08 -17.08 0.38
N GLU A 533 4.17 -17.97 0.01
CA GLU A 533 3.02 -18.35 0.84
C GLU A 533 3.45 -19.06 2.11
N TRP A 534 2.61 -18.97 3.15
CA TRP A 534 2.93 -19.62 4.42
C TRP A 534 1.69 -19.95 5.25
N LEU A 535 1.83 -21.00 6.07
CA LEU A 535 0.83 -21.48 7.03
C LEU A 535 1.46 -21.62 8.41
N GLU A 536 0.73 -21.32 9.47
CA GLU A 536 1.20 -21.42 10.85
C GLU A 536 0.34 -22.35 11.70
N TYR A 537 1.01 -23.05 12.61
CA TYR A 537 0.41 -24.02 13.51
C TYR A 537 0.92 -23.77 14.94
N THR A 538 0.01 -23.67 15.91
CA THR A 538 0.37 -23.65 17.33
C THR A 538 0.67 -25.09 17.79
N VAL A 539 1.87 -25.33 18.22
CA VAL A 539 2.37 -26.67 18.66
C VAL A 539 2.88 -26.62 20.09
N ASN A 540 2.70 -27.69 20.83
CA ASN A 540 3.34 -27.90 22.14
C ASN A 540 4.38 -29.02 22.06
N VAL A 541 5.64 -28.67 22.17
CA VAL A 541 6.77 -29.59 22.09
C VAL A 541 7.08 -30.11 23.48
N LYS A 542 6.91 -31.42 23.73
CA LYS A 542 7.07 -32.04 25.06
C LYS A 542 8.46 -31.93 25.60
N GLU A 543 9.48 -32.14 24.76
CA GLU A 543 10.89 -32.09 25.13
C GLU A 543 11.72 -31.41 24.05
N ALA A 544 12.66 -30.57 24.42
CA ALA A 544 13.57 -29.95 23.45
C ALA A 544 14.50 -31.03 22.84
N GLY A 545 14.69 -30.96 21.52
CA GLY A 545 15.57 -31.89 20.83
C GLY A 545 15.45 -31.84 19.32
N ASP A 546 16.21 -32.73 18.67
CA ASP A 546 16.10 -32.93 17.22
C ASP A 546 14.97 -33.93 16.92
N TYR A 547 14.01 -33.49 16.15
CA TYR A 547 12.86 -34.30 15.71
C TYR A 547 13.07 -34.75 14.28
N SER A 548 12.74 -36.01 13.98
CA SER A 548 12.59 -36.47 12.61
C SER A 548 11.20 -36.01 12.11
N MET A 549 11.16 -35.16 11.12
CA MET A 549 9.95 -34.73 10.42
C MET A 549 9.80 -35.51 9.11
N VAL A 550 8.60 -36.01 8.85
CA VAL A 550 8.16 -36.59 7.58
C VAL A 550 6.99 -35.75 7.10
N ALA A 551 7.09 -35.19 5.90
CA ALA A 551 5.98 -34.54 5.22
C ALA A 551 5.51 -35.39 4.04
N SER A 552 4.19 -35.60 3.93
CA SER A 552 3.54 -36.28 2.81
C SER A 552 3.24 -35.24 1.74
N VAL A 553 3.85 -35.37 0.57
CA VAL A 553 3.79 -34.36 -0.50
C VAL A 553 3.57 -35.00 -1.88
N ALA A 554 2.95 -34.25 -2.81
CA ALA A 554 2.80 -34.65 -4.19
C ALA A 554 3.20 -33.51 -5.12
N THR A 555 3.95 -33.81 -6.18
CA THR A 555 4.34 -32.88 -7.24
C THR A 555 4.97 -33.62 -8.41
N ASP A 556 4.95 -33.01 -9.58
CA ASP A 556 5.81 -33.37 -10.71
C ASP A 556 6.89 -32.29 -10.98
N ASN A 557 6.97 -31.27 -10.10
CA ASN A 557 7.93 -30.17 -10.22
C ASN A 557 9.22 -30.49 -9.45
N SER A 558 10.36 -30.37 -10.13
CA SER A 558 11.68 -30.65 -9.55
C SER A 558 12.29 -29.50 -8.73
N THR A 559 11.63 -28.34 -8.70
CA THR A 559 12.09 -27.14 -7.99
C THR A 559 11.18 -26.77 -6.82
N ALA A 560 10.25 -27.63 -6.45
CA ALA A 560 9.34 -27.43 -5.33
C ALA A 560 10.08 -27.51 -3.99
N GLY A 561 9.58 -26.82 -2.96
CA GLY A 561 10.18 -26.84 -1.64
C GLY A 561 9.50 -25.92 -0.64
N PHE A 562 9.78 -26.18 0.65
CA PHE A 562 9.33 -25.30 1.73
C PHE A 562 10.41 -25.22 2.85
N SER A 563 10.30 -24.18 3.66
CA SER A 563 11.07 -24.06 4.90
C SER A 563 10.15 -24.19 6.11
N LEU A 564 10.72 -24.66 7.22
CA LEU A 564 10.07 -24.62 8.52
C LEU A 564 10.77 -23.60 9.41
N SER A 565 9.98 -22.79 10.12
CA SER A 565 10.49 -21.89 11.16
C SER A 565 9.70 -22.07 12.46
N VAL A 566 10.37 -21.83 13.59
CA VAL A 566 9.80 -21.81 14.93
C VAL A 566 9.97 -20.41 15.50
N ASP A 567 8.86 -19.78 15.89
CA ASP A 567 8.83 -18.40 16.38
C ASP A 567 9.64 -17.43 15.47
N GLY A 568 9.47 -17.59 14.14
CA GLY A 568 10.12 -16.79 13.11
C GLY A 568 11.58 -17.14 12.80
N ASN A 569 12.17 -18.16 13.48
CA ASN A 569 13.53 -18.61 13.20
C ASN A 569 13.50 -19.86 12.32
N THR A 570 14.04 -19.78 11.11
CA THR A 570 14.13 -20.96 10.21
C THR A 570 14.96 -22.08 10.84
N VAL A 571 14.37 -23.26 10.89
CA VAL A 571 14.96 -24.46 11.52
C VAL A 571 15.22 -25.59 10.54
N ALA A 572 14.54 -25.60 9.39
CA ALA A 572 14.77 -26.57 8.31
C ALA A 572 14.41 -25.99 6.94
N GLU A 573 15.12 -26.47 5.91
CA GLU A 573 14.80 -26.29 4.50
C GLU A 573 14.51 -27.68 3.91
N VAL A 574 13.38 -27.83 3.21
CA VAL A 574 12.87 -29.11 2.76
C VAL A 574 12.61 -29.05 1.25
N PRO A 575 13.52 -29.58 0.43
CA PRO A 575 13.25 -29.75 -0.99
C PRO A 575 12.13 -30.79 -1.16
N VAL A 576 11.17 -30.49 -2.01
CA VAL A 576 10.08 -31.38 -2.37
C VAL A 576 10.36 -31.98 -3.73
N SER A 577 10.21 -33.27 -3.87
CA SER A 577 10.35 -34.00 -5.12
C SER A 577 9.31 -35.11 -5.25
N GLY A 578 8.83 -35.32 -6.45
CA GLY A 578 7.84 -36.34 -6.77
C GLY A 578 7.78 -36.58 -8.28
N THR A 579 6.86 -37.42 -8.72
CA THR A 579 6.66 -37.77 -10.12
C THR A 579 5.21 -37.65 -10.56
N SER A 580 4.31 -37.28 -9.64
CA SER A 580 2.87 -37.25 -9.88
C SER A 580 2.17 -36.34 -8.87
N TRP A 581 1.09 -35.73 -9.29
CA TRP A 581 0.17 -34.96 -8.44
C TRP A 581 -0.82 -35.85 -7.65
N ASP A 582 -0.92 -37.13 -8.00
CA ASP A 582 -1.86 -38.08 -7.38
C ASP A 582 -1.16 -39.12 -6.51
N GLU A 583 0.17 -39.20 -6.55
CA GLU A 583 0.96 -40.12 -5.74
C GLU A 583 1.77 -39.36 -4.70
N PHE A 584 1.34 -39.42 -3.44
CA PHE A 584 2.04 -38.78 -2.34
C PHE A 584 3.28 -39.54 -1.94
N THR A 585 4.37 -38.81 -1.74
CA THR A 585 5.68 -39.34 -1.33
C THR A 585 6.14 -38.65 -0.04
N ASP A 586 6.94 -39.37 0.76
CA ASP A 586 7.48 -38.85 2.00
C ASP A 586 8.78 -38.10 1.77
N VAL A 587 8.84 -36.81 2.13
CA VAL A 587 10.06 -36.05 2.28
C VAL A 587 10.44 -35.93 3.76
N LYS A 588 11.74 -35.90 4.06
CA LYS A 588 12.21 -36.01 5.46
C LYS A 588 13.19 -34.90 5.80
N ALA A 589 13.12 -34.40 7.02
CA ALA A 589 14.08 -33.44 7.57
C ALA A 589 14.32 -33.68 9.07
N ILE A 590 15.44 -33.22 9.58
CA ILE A 590 15.69 -33.09 11.01
C ILE A 590 15.36 -31.67 11.41
N VAL A 591 14.46 -31.50 12.38
CA VAL A 591 13.93 -30.21 12.83
C VAL A 591 14.28 -30.04 14.32
N PRO A 592 15.18 -29.14 14.69
CA PRO A 592 15.44 -28.85 16.09
C PRO A 592 14.28 -28.01 16.66
N LEU A 593 13.62 -28.53 17.68
CA LEU A 593 12.49 -27.90 18.35
C LEU A 593 12.85 -27.60 19.82
N PRO A 594 12.55 -26.37 20.31
CA PRO A 594 12.59 -26.08 21.74
C PRO A 594 11.37 -26.68 22.45
N ALA A 595 11.45 -26.93 23.76
CA ALA A 595 10.32 -27.44 24.55
C ALA A 595 9.31 -26.29 24.86
N GLY A 596 8.04 -26.61 24.89
CA GLY A 596 6.95 -25.69 25.21
C GLY A 596 6.05 -25.39 24.03
N GLU A 597 5.20 -24.38 24.19
CA GLU A 597 4.28 -23.92 23.15
C GLU A 597 4.99 -22.96 22.20
N HIS A 598 4.87 -23.18 20.91
CA HIS A 598 5.55 -22.45 19.85
C HIS A 598 4.69 -22.32 18.61
N ILE A 599 5.00 -21.34 17.76
CA ILE A 599 4.44 -21.18 16.43
C ILE A 599 5.36 -21.84 15.40
N LEU A 600 4.92 -22.94 14.83
CA LEU A 600 5.57 -23.60 13.70
C LEU A 600 4.99 -23.01 12.40
N ARG A 601 5.84 -22.49 11.52
CA ARG A 601 5.43 -21.97 10.21
C ARG A 601 6.07 -22.80 9.09
N MET A 602 5.24 -23.24 8.15
CA MET A 602 5.68 -23.67 6.83
C MET A 602 5.68 -22.48 5.89
N THR A 603 6.74 -22.22 5.16
CA THR A 603 6.81 -21.19 4.11
C THR A 603 7.26 -21.85 2.81
N VAL A 604 6.53 -21.61 1.73
CA VAL A 604 6.84 -22.13 0.39
C VAL A 604 8.09 -21.43 -0.14
N THR A 605 9.11 -22.20 -0.51
CA THR A 605 10.38 -21.72 -1.07
C THR A 605 10.57 -22.13 -2.53
N GLY A 606 9.72 -23.02 -3.04
CA GLY A 606 9.64 -23.39 -4.45
C GLY A 606 8.24 -23.89 -4.76
N SER A 607 7.61 -23.28 -5.78
CA SER A 607 6.19 -23.41 -6.08
C SER A 607 5.76 -24.79 -6.60
N TRP A 608 4.48 -25.03 -6.53
CA TRP A 608 3.72 -26.10 -7.18
C TRP A 608 3.97 -27.49 -6.60
N PHE A 609 3.42 -27.72 -5.41
CA PHE A 609 3.28 -29.03 -4.76
C PHE A 609 2.04 -29.06 -3.89
N ASP A 610 1.54 -30.26 -3.60
CA ASP A 610 0.52 -30.52 -2.61
C ASP A 610 1.16 -31.01 -1.33
N VAL A 611 0.60 -30.65 -0.18
CA VAL A 611 1.02 -31.18 1.14
C VAL A 611 -0.20 -31.67 1.90
N ASP A 612 -0.11 -32.90 2.42
CA ASP A 612 -1.17 -33.58 3.19
C ASP A 612 -0.93 -33.36 4.69
N TYR A 613 0.22 -33.78 5.19
CA TYR A 613 0.52 -33.68 6.63
C TYR A 613 2.04 -33.63 6.93
N PHE A 614 2.34 -33.31 8.19
CA PHE A 614 3.65 -33.44 8.80
C PHE A 614 3.60 -34.39 9.99
N VAL A 615 4.51 -35.34 10.11
CA VAL A 615 4.66 -36.21 11.27
C VAL A 615 6.01 -35.94 11.93
N PHE A 616 5.98 -35.58 13.19
CA PHE A 616 7.17 -35.37 14.02
C PHE A 616 7.35 -36.52 14.99
N SER A 617 8.52 -37.11 15.03
CA SER A 617 8.88 -38.20 15.94
C SER A 617 10.19 -37.92 16.69
N ASN A 618 10.32 -38.43 17.95
CA ASN A 618 11.52 -38.31 18.74
C ASN A 618 12.66 -39.14 18.13
N GLY A 619 13.86 -38.59 18.16
CA GLY A 619 15.09 -39.31 17.94
C GLY A 619 15.71 -39.15 16.56
N SER A 620 17.03 -39.02 16.54
CA SER A 620 17.86 -39.12 15.35
C SER A 620 17.88 -40.59 14.86
N SER A 621 16.80 -41.01 14.13
CA SER A 621 16.98 -42.16 13.25
C SER A 621 17.92 -41.73 12.14
N GLN A 622 19.12 -42.33 12.07
CA GLN A 622 20.05 -42.13 10.98
C GLN A 622 19.28 -42.36 9.66
N CYS A 623 19.29 -41.34 8.80
CA CYS A 623 18.85 -41.52 7.41
C CYS A 623 19.73 -42.57 6.76
N THR A 624 19.22 -43.73 6.50
CA THR A 624 19.97 -44.86 5.91
C THR A 624 19.83 -44.98 4.41
N GLU A 625 18.99 -44.11 3.75
CA GLU A 625 18.84 -44.10 2.30
C GLU A 625 18.69 -42.64 1.78
N GLU A 626 19.40 -42.32 0.70
CA GLU A 626 19.42 -41.00 0.00
C GLU A 626 18.05 -40.69 -0.67
N PRO A 627 17.63 -39.37 -0.74
CA PRO A 627 18.47 -38.18 -0.59
C PRO A 627 18.15 -37.35 0.66
N CYS A 628 18.90 -37.56 1.71
CA CYS A 628 18.99 -36.54 2.76
C CYS A 628 20.11 -35.58 2.38
N ASN A 629 19.86 -34.30 2.21
CA ASN A 629 20.89 -33.31 1.94
C ASN A 629 21.63 -32.92 3.24
N PRO A 630 22.87 -33.39 3.47
CA PRO A 630 23.61 -33.13 4.72
C PRO A 630 24.25 -31.73 4.76
N ASP A 631 24.10 -30.92 3.73
CA ASP A 631 24.86 -29.67 3.57
C ASP A 631 24.31 -28.47 4.34
N PHE A 632 23.12 -28.57 4.96
CA PHE A 632 22.50 -27.48 5.73
C PHE A 632 22.55 -27.65 7.26
N LEU A 633 23.21 -28.67 7.73
CA LEU A 633 23.50 -28.80 9.17
C LEU A 633 24.55 -27.76 9.56
N GLY A 634 24.12 -26.75 10.30
CA GLY A 634 25.02 -25.91 11.07
C GLY A 634 26.01 -26.81 11.74
N ALA A 635 27.33 -26.58 11.59
CA ALA A 635 28.47 -27.36 12.00
C ALA A 635 28.15 -28.40 13.09
N ARG A 636 28.17 -29.70 12.75
CA ARG A 636 28.10 -30.78 13.75
C ARG A 636 29.23 -30.59 14.73
N PHE A 637 28.87 -30.36 15.95
CA PHE A 637 29.79 -30.43 17.07
C PHE A 637 29.62 -31.82 17.65
N ASP A 638 30.50 -32.73 17.30
CA ASP A 638 30.54 -34.04 17.92
C ASP A 638 30.93 -33.91 19.40
N ALA A 639 30.13 -34.48 20.28
CA ALA A 639 30.41 -34.52 21.70
C ALA A 639 31.76 -35.25 21.92
N GLY A 640 32.79 -34.51 22.30
CA GLY A 640 34.13 -35.05 22.57
C GLY A 640 35.26 -34.47 21.74
N GLN A 641 35.02 -33.51 20.85
CA GLN A 641 36.09 -32.82 20.13
C GLN A 641 36.81 -31.77 20.99
N SER A 642 38.09 -31.58 20.75
CA SER A 642 38.88 -30.52 21.37
C SER A 642 38.32 -29.14 20.93
N PRO A 643 38.34 -28.12 21.85
CA PRO A 643 37.84 -26.80 21.54
C PRO A 643 38.47 -26.21 20.28
N VAL A 644 37.64 -25.65 19.42
CA VAL A 644 38.04 -24.94 18.18
C VAL A 644 38.06 -23.45 18.43
N ALA A 645 39.06 -22.75 17.90
CA ALA A 645 39.17 -21.31 18.01
C ALA A 645 38.31 -20.61 16.93
N TYR A 646 37.43 -19.73 17.35
CA TYR A 646 36.52 -18.92 16.48
C TYR A 646 36.81 -17.43 16.61
N GLY A 647 36.82 -16.72 15.49
CA GLY A 647 36.64 -15.29 15.48
C GLY A 647 35.12 -14.96 15.48
N ILE A 648 34.70 -14.08 16.37
CA ILE A 648 33.31 -13.63 16.50
C ILE A 648 33.19 -12.26 15.87
N TYR A 649 32.16 -12.07 15.02
CA TYR A 649 31.87 -10.87 14.29
C TYR A 649 30.39 -10.49 14.49
N ASP A 650 30.07 -9.20 14.44
CA ASP A 650 28.70 -8.77 14.32
C ASP A 650 28.18 -8.96 12.86
N VAL A 651 26.90 -8.68 12.65
CA VAL A 651 26.26 -8.82 11.32
C VAL A 651 26.79 -7.85 10.26
N THR A 652 27.51 -6.80 10.67
CA THR A 652 28.17 -5.85 9.77
C THR A 652 29.57 -6.31 9.35
N GLY A 653 30.08 -7.39 9.96
CA GLY A 653 31.41 -7.95 9.74
C GLY A 653 32.49 -7.38 10.65
N MET A 654 32.12 -6.59 11.67
CA MET A 654 33.07 -6.07 12.66
C MET A 654 33.52 -7.17 13.60
N PHE A 655 34.85 -7.35 13.75
CA PHE A 655 35.44 -8.33 14.67
C PHE A 655 35.22 -7.92 16.12
N LEU A 656 34.59 -8.79 16.92
CA LEU A 656 34.25 -8.55 18.32
C LEU A 656 35.22 -9.25 19.29
N GLY A 657 35.83 -10.35 18.87
CA GLY A 657 36.74 -11.08 19.70
C GLY A 657 36.99 -12.53 19.23
N ARG A 658 37.83 -13.23 19.96
CA ARG A 658 38.17 -14.65 19.75
C ARG A 658 37.71 -15.48 20.93
N ILE A 659 37.11 -16.64 20.65
CA ILE A 659 36.75 -17.64 21.65
C ILE A 659 37.29 -19.02 21.24
N GLU A 660 37.45 -19.92 22.21
CA GLU A 660 37.63 -21.34 21.96
C GLU A 660 36.42 -22.09 22.49
N ALA A 661 35.75 -22.85 21.64
CA ALA A 661 34.50 -23.48 21.96
C ALA A 661 34.41 -24.90 21.40
N ALA A 662 33.81 -25.81 22.18
CA ALA A 662 33.65 -27.21 21.83
C ALA A 662 32.27 -27.53 21.21
N GLY A 663 31.36 -26.54 21.09
CA GLY A 663 30.04 -26.73 20.54
C GLY A 663 29.28 -25.39 20.42
N LEU A 664 28.14 -25.41 19.76
CA LEU A 664 27.31 -24.20 19.51
C LEU A 664 26.85 -23.54 20.82
N ALA A 665 26.44 -24.32 21.81
CA ALA A 665 26.06 -23.82 23.14
C ALA A 665 27.22 -23.08 23.81
N ASP A 666 28.44 -23.63 23.71
CA ASP A 666 29.66 -23.03 24.24
C ASP A 666 30.04 -21.75 23.45
N VAL A 667 29.86 -21.74 22.11
CA VAL A 667 30.02 -20.53 21.29
C VAL A 667 29.07 -19.45 21.76
N ARG A 668 27.78 -19.75 21.96
CA ARG A 668 26.77 -18.79 22.44
C ARG A 668 27.12 -18.24 23.83
N ALA A 669 27.41 -19.10 24.78
CA ALA A 669 27.75 -18.74 26.17
C ALA A 669 28.97 -17.82 26.22
N LYS A 670 30.02 -18.16 25.49
CA LYS A 670 31.27 -17.38 25.46
C LYS A 670 31.14 -16.08 24.69
N THR A 671 30.33 -16.06 23.63
CA THR A 671 30.02 -14.83 22.93
C THR A 671 29.17 -13.87 23.79
N ALA A 672 28.25 -14.38 24.60
CA ALA A 672 27.49 -13.58 25.56
C ALA A 672 28.41 -12.83 26.55
N GLY A 673 29.58 -13.37 26.86
CA GLY A 673 30.61 -12.69 27.67
C GLY A 673 31.35 -11.55 26.91
N LEU A 674 31.42 -11.62 25.59
CA LEU A 674 32.10 -10.61 24.75
C LEU A 674 31.25 -9.43 24.37
N VAL A 675 29.92 -9.56 24.34
CA VAL A 675 29.00 -8.55 23.82
C VAL A 675 28.21 -7.87 24.94
N ARG A 676 27.82 -6.62 24.75
CA ARG A 676 27.02 -5.85 25.72
C ARG A 676 25.52 -6.12 25.62
N ASN A 677 25.02 -6.37 24.41
CA ASN A 677 23.61 -6.61 24.11
C ASN A 677 23.45 -7.95 23.39
N GLY A 678 22.27 -8.57 23.53
CA GLY A 678 21.87 -9.72 22.72
C GLY A 678 21.76 -9.33 21.23
N GLY A 679 21.81 -10.31 20.34
CA GLY A 679 21.73 -10.06 18.90
C GLY A 679 22.22 -11.23 18.06
N MET A 680 22.28 -11.04 16.75
CA MET A 680 22.83 -12.00 15.79
C MET A 680 24.32 -11.76 15.58
N PHE A 681 25.10 -12.87 15.54
CA PHE A 681 26.55 -12.86 15.40
C PHE A 681 27.00 -13.91 14.40
N ILE A 682 28.22 -13.75 13.89
CA ILE A 682 28.85 -14.68 12.96
C ILE A 682 30.10 -15.30 13.68
N ALA A 683 30.18 -16.62 13.72
CA ALA A 683 31.38 -17.33 14.13
C ALA A 683 32.16 -17.87 12.92
N LYS A 684 33.43 -17.54 12.83
CA LYS A 684 34.34 -18.01 11.78
C LYS A 684 35.48 -18.82 12.42
N PRO A 685 35.60 -20.10 12.09
CA PRO A 685 36.76 -20.90 12.57
C PRO A 685 38.06 -20.29 12.08
N LEU A 686 39.06 -20.19 12.95
CA LEU A 686 40.37 -19.60 12.64
C LEU A 686 41.31 -20.57 11.88
N ARG A 687 40.98 -21.85 11.82
CA ARG A 687 41.75 -22.89 11.10
C ARG A 687 40.82 -23.70 10.21
N GLY A 688 40.38 -23.08 9.07
CA GLY A 688 39.56 -23.76 8.08
C GLY A 688 38.20 -24.21 8.60
N GLY A 689 37.15 -24.10 7.80
CA GLY A 689 35.78 -24.46 8.16
C GLY A 689 34.76 -23.39 7.74
N LYS A 690 33.48 -23.76 7.66
CA LYS A 690 32.41 -22.84 7.28
C LYS A 690 32.09 -21.86 8.42
N MET A 691 31.83 -20.62 8.08
CA MET A 691 31.25 -19.64 9.00
C MET A 691 29.80 -19.99 9.27
N PHE A 692 29.31 -19.69 10.48
CA PHE A 692 27.88 -19.82 10.80
C PHE A 692 27.38 -18.60 11.58
N ARG A 693 26.08 -18.33 11.45
CA ARG A 693 25.38 -17.28 12.21
C ARG A 693 24.70 -17.91 13.42
N PHE A 694 24.60 -17.17 14.51
CA PHE A 694 23.90 -17.59 15.72
C PHE A 694 23.41 -16.40 16.53
N SER A 695 22.37 -16.59 17.33
CA SER A 695 21.82 -15.59 18.23
C SER A 695 22.36 -15.74 19.64
N VAL A 696 22.52 -14.62 20.32
CA VAL A 696 22.82 -14.54 21.78
C VAL A 696 21.69 -13.73 22.41
N THR A 697 20.99 -14.35 23.35
CA THR A 697 19.98 -13.68 24.19
C THR A 697 20.67 -13.24 25.49
N LYS A 698 20.46 -11.98 25.91
CA LYS A 698 20.92 -11.45 27.19
C LYS A 698 19.74 -11.06 28.04
#